data_fbb57ae09dd0d96b2a70b28330c04514
#
_entry.id   fbb57ae09dd0d96b2a70b28330c04514
#
_cell.length_a   1.000
_cell.length_b   1.000
_cell.length_c   1.000
_cell.angle_alpha   90.00
_cell.angle_beta   90.00
_cell.angle_gamma   90.00
#
_symmetry.space_group_name_H-M   'P 1'
#
loop_
_entity.id
_entity.type
_entity.pdbx_description
1 polymer ?
#
loop_
_entity_poly.entity_id
_entity_poly.type
_entity_poly.pdbx_seq_one_letter_code
_entity_poly.pdbx_strand_id
1 'polypeptide(L)'
;MNIDRVYGALPRFTRRSPVTALLMLAAACASVAPPRAELEARVGAVLERRGLGPDALLVMDNLLRHGPPPPPATPPLVLELLGRPLDALDAAAIFDVAVPGALASMDAKRFPAEAQFEDAFRQYLAELAEAQRMLRSALRAFDEQPLLNRLETGLPASAELLALADSADLARVQQANVLFIEATVRFASRLRDAPLEPGTFESPIGKVVMGTGGDDRHGAGAALIIDPGGNDVYERAPARDGAVSVIIDLAGNDQYLGSDVAVRALSAIVDLAGDDRYAMDGSGLGAALGGASLLLDFEGNDSYAAKFFAQGAAALGVGALIDLAGADSYRIEAWGQGFGMASGSGLLWDRGGNDRYVAGGVSDPFRRGAGLSGAQGAGIGARGRLGGGAGILRDDEGADSYEAQMFAQGSGYYYGVGMLWDRGGNDSYAAYRYAQGNAAHQALGVLRDEAGDDRYAADWYAQGMGLDVAVGVLFDEAGGDVFTARGGSQGAATANGFGLLAGGDGRFELAAAEHGWGRAEWLRGLPSVAVLLHGADARFLRAREAVPAPSDNPPIAVQAPSAPSCPSSDPGEALLCRVRDAPDLEAIWRELEADLANDALAGWIAIALGTRPPPAAQAEEIAAALAARESCNVRALALRAWPTLRAAHAGIRSSCFRLQAAARTAFARLGATPPPDAALPSFLRSLPPQDDTF
;
A
#
# COMPACT_ATOMS: atom_id res chain seq x y z
N MET A 1 17.75 42.64 -40.40
CA MET A 1 16.54 42.72 -41.22
C MET A 1 15.36 42.68 -40.26
N ASN A 2 14.59 43.76 -40.24
CA ASN A 2 13.63 44.19 -39.22
C ASN A 2 12.58 43.14 -38.78
N ILE A 3 12.46 42.97 -37.46
CA ILE A 3 11.33 42.34 -36.79
C ILE A 3 10.48 43.43 -36.14
N ASP A 4 9.79 44.22 -36.98
CA ASP A 4 8.80 45.22 -36.52
C ASP A 4 7.65 45.28 -37.53
N ARG A 5 6.77 44.30 -37.48
CA ARG A 5 5.40 44.38 -38.06
C ARG A 5 4.62 43.08 -37.77
N VAL A 6 4.08 42.94 -36.60
CA VAL A 6 2.76 42.31 -36.35
C VAL A 6 2.33 42.65 -34.92
N TYR A 7 1.88 43.88 -34.67
CA TYR A 7 0.98 44.20 -33.56
C TYR A 7 0.01 45.27 -34.03
N GLY A 8 -1.10 44.83 -34.60
CA GLY A 8 -2.25 45.64 -34.94
C GLY A 8 -3.38 45.33 -33.97
N ALA A 9 -3.84 46.38 -33.27
CA ALA A 9 -5.15 46.55 -32.66
C ALA A 9 -5.59 45.65 -31.49
N LEU A 10 -5.35 46.11 -30.27
CA LEU A 10 -6.09 45.65 -29.07
C LEU A 10 -7.26 46.62 -28.81
N PRO A 11 -8.50 46.14 -28.51
CA PRO A 11 -9.61 46.98 -28.04
C PRO A 11 -9.41 47.33 -26.56
N ARG A 12 -9.83 48.55 -26.21
CA ARG A 12 -9.79 49.10 -24.87
C ARG A 12 -10.69 48.33 -23.90
N PHE A 13 -10.11 47.70 -22.90
CA PHE A 13 -10.83 47.10 -21.79
C PHE A 13 -11.16 48.14 -20.73
N THR A 14 -12.44 48.25 -20.45
CA THR A 14 -13.03 49.02 -19.34
C THR A 14 -13.07 48.18 -18.05
N ARG A 15 -12.67 48.81 -16.95
CA ARG A 15 -12.91 48.48 -15.54
C ARG A 15 -12.75 47.00 -15.14
N ARG A 16 -11.59 46.67 -14.58
CA ARG A 16 -11.35 45.43 -13.83
C ARG A 16 -12.09 45.47 -12.50
N SER A 17 -12.82 44.40 -12.17
CA SER A 17 -13.44 44.20 -10.85
C SER A 17 -12.37 43.93 -9.77
N PRO A 18 -12.58 44.32 -8.52
CA PRO A 18 -11.61 44.12 -7.44
C PRO A 18 -11.37 42.64 -7.07
N VAL A 19 -12.21 41.71 -7.50
CA VAL A 19 -12.07 40.26 -7.26
C VAL A 19 -10.91 39.65 -8.03
N THR A 20 -10.62 40.14 -9.24
CA THR A 20 -9.50 39.65 -10.05
C THR A 20 -8.12 40.07 -9.51
N ALA A 21 -8.10 41.19 -8.75
CA ALA A 21 -6.84 41.62 -8.08
C ALA A 21 -6.57 40.83 -6.79
N LEU A 22 -7.61 40.32 -6.11
CA LEU A 22 -7.48 39.51 -4.91
C LEU A 22 -7.02 38.07 -5.26
N LEU A 23 -7.48 37.51 -6.37
CA LEU A 23 -7.03 36.19 -6.86
C LEU A 23 -5.59 36.21 -7.36
N MET A 24 -5.09 37.35 -7.87
CA MET A 24 -3.67 37.47 -8.24
C MET A 24 -2.74 37.78 -7.04
N LEU A 25 -3.27 38.27 -5.91
CA LEU A 25 -2.48 38.42 -4.68
C LEU A 25 -2.44 37.12 -3.87
N ALA A 26 -3.46 36.29 -3.94
CA ALA A 26 -3.45 34.96 -3.28
C ALA A 26 -2.48 33.99 -3.98
N ALA A 27 -2.33 34.09 -5.31
CA ALA A 27 -1.33 33.31 -6.07
C ALA A 27 0.13 33.79 -5.86
N ALA A 28 0.36 34.94 -5.21
CA ALA A 28 1.70 35.47 -4.96
C ALA A 28 2.27 35.10 -3.56
N CYS A 29 1.52 34.36 -2.75
CA CYS A 29 1.95 33.88 -1.44
C CYS A 29 2.06 32.36 -1.34
N ALA A 30 1.83 31.61 -2.42
CA ALA A 30 2.19 30.20 -2.48
C ALA A 30 3.72 30.11 -2.44
N SER A 31 4.30 29.59 -1.38
CA SER A 31 5.72 29.26 -1.30
C SER A 31 5.97 28.19 -2.37
N VAL A 32 6.63 28.56 -3.45
CA VAL A 32 7.06 27.62 -4.48
C VAL A 32 8.04 26.66 -3.81
N ALA A 33 7.80 25.36 -3.94
CA ALA A 33 8.72 24.33 -3.45
C ALA A 33 10.16 24.65 -3.83
N PRO A 34 11.12 24.49 -2.92
CA PRO A 34 12.51 24.76 -3.24
C PRO A 34 12.97 23.82 -4.36
N PRO A 35 13.74 24.31 -5.34
CA PRO A 35 14.29 23.48 -6.38
C PRO A 35 15.03 22.27 -5.79
N ARG A 36 14.94 21.09 -6.40
CA ARG A 36 15.60 19.85 -5.95
C ARG A 36 17.06 20.09 -5.50
N ALA A 37 17.83 20.87 -6.25
CA ALA A 37 19.22 21.22 -5.91
C ALA A 37 19.33 21.96 -4.56
N GLU A 38 18.35 22.76 -4.19
CA GLU A 38 18.33 23.45 -2.90
C GLU A 38 18.03 22.46 -1.76
N LEU A 39 17.08 21.55 -1.96
CA LEU A 39 16.79 20.45 -1.02
C LEU A 39 18.02 19.56 -0.80
N GLU A 40 18.70 19.16 -1.87
CA GLU A 40 19.94 18.38 -1.80
C GLU A 40 21.05 19.14 -1.04
N ALA A 41 21.18 20.43 -1.27
CA ALA A 41 22.13 21.26 -0.55
C ALA A 41 21.78 21.38 0.96
N ARG A 42 20.49 21.53 1.29
CA ARG A 42 20.02 21.55 2.69
C ARG A 42 20.25 20.22 3.39
N VAL A 43 19.98 19.08 2.73
CA VAL A 43 20.32 17.75 3.24
C VAL A 43 21.83 17.63 3.46
N GLY A 44 22.67 18.01 2.50
CA GLY A 44 24.12 18.03 2.61
C GLY A 44 24.61 18.83 3.82
N ALA A 45 24.06 20.02 4.04
CA ALA A 45 24.39 20.85 5.20
C ALA A 45 24.00 20.21 6.55
N VAL A 46 22.91 19.43 6.60
CA VAL A 46 22.55 18.66 7.80
C VAL A 46 23.55 17.53 8.04
N LEU A 47 23.99 16.83 7.00
CA LEU A 47 24.98 15.75 7.09
C LEU A 47 26.33 16.29 7.60
N GLU A 48 26.80 17.38 7.02
CA GLU A 48 28.06 18.03 7.43
C GLU A 48 28.04 18.45 8.91
N ARG A 49 26.97 19.09 9.39
CA ARG A 49 26.84 19.46 10.81
C ARG A 49 26.88 18.25 11.75
N ARG A 50 26.61 17.05 11.26
CA ARG A 50 26.68 15.78 12.01
C ARG A 50 27.98 15.03 11.83
N GLY A 51 28.95 15.62 11.11
CA GLY A 51 30.23 14.99 10.78
C GLY A 51 30.07 13.82 9.79
N LEU A 52 29.01 13.82 9.00
CA LEU A 52 28.77 12.86 7.93
C LEU A 52 29.07 13.53 6.59
N GLY A 53 29.87 12.89 5.76
CA GLY A 53 30.10 13.34 4.38
C GLY A 53 28.99 12.83 3.44
N PRO A 54 29.02 13.25 2.16
CA PRO A 54 28.10 12.75 1.13
C PRO A 54 28.16 11.21 0.98
N ASP A 55 29.27 10.59 1.37
CA ASP A 55 29.42 9.13 1.38
C ASP A 55 28.44 8.42 2.33
N ALA A 56 27.85 9.13 3.29
CA ALA A 56 26.82 8.58 4.16
C ALA A 56 25.57 8.13 3.37
N LEU A 57 25.26 8.76 2.24
CA LEU A 57 24.19 8.38 1.34
C LEU A 57 24.54 7.14 0.51
N LEU A 58 25.83 6.86 0.31
CA LEU A 58 26.32 5.70 -0.45
C LEU A 58 26.37 4.42 0.40
N VAL A 59 26.14 4.51 1.71
CA VAL A 59 26.15 3.34 2.60
C VAL A 59 25.11 2.32 2.15
N MET A 60 23.95 2.77 1.72
CA MET A 60 22.89 1.88 1.23
C MET A 60 23.26 1.18 -0.07
N ASP A 61 23.82 1.92 -1.05
CA ASP A 61 24.32 1.34 -2.31
C ASP A 61 25.40 0.27 -2.04
N ASN A 62 26.31 0.57 -1.12
CA ASN A 62 27.36 -0.39 -0.72
C ASN A 62 26.79 -1.66 -0.07
N LEU A 63 25.81 -1.50 0.82
CA LEU A 63 25.12 -2.66 1.44
C LEU A 63 24.36 -3.50 0.43
N LEU A 64 23.74 -2.88 -0.56
CA LEU A 64 23.02 -3.58 -1.64
C LEU A 64 23.97 -4.34 -2.56
N ARG A 65 25.12 -3.75 -2.92
CA ARG A 65 26.13 -4.38 -3.81
C ARG A 65 26.85 -5.55 -3.17
N HIS A 66 27.06 -5.52 -1.86
CA HIS A 66 27.85 -6.51 -1.12
C HIS A 66 27.02 -7.40 -0.20
N GLY A 67 25.70 -7.17 -0.16
CA GLY A 67 24.73 -7.96 0.59
C GLY A 67 24.27 -9.22 -0.14
N PRO A 68 23.36 -9.99 0.46
CA PRO A 68 22.71 -11.10 -0.23
C PRO A 68 21.90 -10.58 -1.42
N PRO A 69 21.71 -11.40 -2.48
CA PRO A 69 20.91 -11.01 -3.62
C PRO A 69 19.46 -10.66 -3.18
N PRO A 70 18.80 -9.75 -3.89
CA PRO A 70 17.42 -9.44 -3.59
C PRO A 70 16.53 -10.67 -3.78
N PRO A 71 15.43 -10.78 -3.04
CA PRO A 71 14.50 -11.89 -3.18
C PRO A 71 13.82 -11.90 -4.57
N PRO A 72 13.25 -13.04 -4.99
CA PRO A 72 12.48 -13.12 -6.23
C PRO A 72 11.39 -12.03 -6.29
N ALA A 73 11.02 -11.63 -7.51
CA ALA A 73 10.01 -10.60 -7.77
C ALA A 73 10.27 -9.26 -7.05
N THR A 74 11.54 -8.83 -6.98
CA THR A 74 11.91 -7.49 -6.52
C THR A 74 11.87 -6.51 -7.69
N PRO A 75 11.12 -5.40 -7.62
CA PRO A 75 11.12 -4.38 -8.66
C PRO A 75 12.50 -3.74 -8.82
N PRO A 76 13.04 -3.58 -10.05
CA PRO A 76 14.31 -2.88 -10.27
C PRO A 76 14.35 -1.47 -9.69
N LEU A 77 13.24 -0.74 -9.77
CA LEU A 77 13.07 0.60 -9.22
C LEU A 77 13.45 0.69 -7.73
N VAL A 78 13.11 -0.32 -6.93
CA VAL A 78 13.47 -0.35 -5.49
C VAL A 78 15.00 -0.29 -5.31
N LEU A 79 15.73 -1.08 -6.08
CA LEU A 79 17.18 -1.17 -5.94
C LEU A 79 17.86 0.12 -6.42
N GLU A 80 17.32 0.74 -7.46
CA GLU A 80 17.82 2.02 -7.96
C GLU A 80 17.64 3.14 -6.93
N LEU A 81 16.45 3.28 -6.37
CA LEU A 81 16.13 4.33 -5.40
C LEU A 81 16.83 4.13 -4.05
N LEU A 82 17.00 2.89 -3.61
CA LEU A 82 17.81 2.61 -2.42
C LEU A 82 19.28 2.99 -2.62
N GLY A 83 19.83 2.84 -3.83
CA GLY A 83 21.16 3.29 -4.17
C GLY A 83 21.31 4.81 -4.24
N ARG A 84 20.23 5.54 -4.47
CA ARG A 84 20.17 6.99 -4.59
C ARG A 84 19.00 7.57 -3.77
N PRO A 85 19.13 7.62 -2.43
CA PRO A 85 18.01 7.97 -1.54
C PRO A 85 17.32 9.31 -1.84
N LEU A 86 18.05 10.29 -2.38
CA LEU A 86 17.48 11.60 -2.72
C LEU A 86 16.64 11.59 -3.99
N ASP A 87 16.73 10.54 -4.84
CA ASP A 87 15.83 10.39 -5.98
C ASP A 87 14.38 10.10 -5.52
N ALA A 88 14.18 9.66 -4.27
CA ALA A 88 12.86 9.54 -3.65
C ALA A 88 12.11 10.87 -3.49
N LEU A 89 12.78 12.00 -3.63
CA LEU A 89 12.14 13.33 -3.66
C LEU A 89 11.40 13.62 -4.97
N ASP A 90 11.64 12.84 -6.02
CA ASP A 90 11.01 13.01 -7.32
C ASP A 90 9.84 12.05 -7.50
N ALA A 91 8.69 12.41 -6.95
CA ALA A 91 7.48 11.58 -7.04
C ALA A 91 7.02 11.40 -8.49
N ALA A 92 7.18 12.41 -9.34
CA ALA A 92 6.81 12.31 -10.75
C ALA A 92 7.65 11.26 -11.48
N ALA A 93 8.98 11.25 -11.26
CA ALA A 93 9.84 10.21 -11.84
C ALA A 93 9.53 8.81 -11.32
N ILE A 94 9.17 8.67 -10.04
CA ILE A 94 8.73 7.38 -9.46
C ILE A 94 7.43 6.94 -10.13
N PHE A 95 6.46 7.85 -10.27
CA PHE A 95 5.17 7.59 -10.91
C PHE A 95 5.35 7.13 -12.36
N ASP A 96 6.14 7.86 -13.15
CA ASP A 96 6.39 7.55 -14.56
C ASP A 96 7.04 6.18 -14.79
N VAL A 97 7.89 5.72 -13.87
CA VAL A 97 8.53 4.39 -13.94
C VAL A 97 7.62 3.27 -13.43
N ALA A 98 6.85 3.54 -12.38
CA ALA A 98 6.04 2.53 -11.73
C ALA A 98 4.68 2.29 -12.41
N VAL A 99 4.15 3.30 -13.12
CA VAL A 99 2.83 3.27 -13.76
C VAL A 99 2.97 3.09 -15.27
N PRO A 100 2.16 2.22 -15.93
CA PRO A 100 2.16 2.11 -17.38
C PRO A 100 1.95 3.46 -18.07
N GLY A 101 2.75 3.76 -19.10
CA GLY A 101 2.75 5.07 -19.77
C GLY A 101 1.39 5.54 -20.31
N ALA A 102 0.52 4.59 -20.70
CA ALA A 102 -0.85 4.92 -21.14
C ALA A 102 -1.69 5.53 -20.00
N LEU A 103 -1.51 5.05 -18.77
CA LEU A 103 -2.18 5.58 -17.59
C LEU A 103 -1.51 6.86 -17.09
N ALA A 104 -0.17 6.88 -17.05
CA ALA A 104 0.60 8.06 -16.61
C ALA A 104 0.36 9.31 -17.50
N SER A 105 0.07 9.12 -18.78
CA SER A 105 -0.16 10.18 -19.75
C SER A 105 -1.64 10.51 -20.01
N MET A 106 -2.56 9.95 -19.23
CA MET A 106 -4.00 10.14 -19.44
C MET A 106 -4.40 11.57 -19.10
N ASP A 107 -4.97 12.26 -20.12
CA ASP A 107 -5.50 13.62 -19.98
C ASP A 107 -6.94 13.64 -20.49
N ALA A 108 -7.89 13.70 -19.57
CA ALA A 108 -9.33 13.71 -19.87
C ALA A 108 -9.77 14.84 -20.83
N LYS A 109 -8.96 15.90 -20.97
CA LYS A 109 -9.30 17.07 -21.81
C LYS A 109 -8.83 16.92 -23.28
N ARG A 110 -8.15 15.84 -23.64
CA ARG A 110 -7.52 15.67 -24.97
C ARG A 110 -8.06 14.53 -25.82
N PHE A 111 -9.32 14.18 -25.69
CA PHE A 111 -9.88 13.12 -26.52
C PHE A 111 -10.49 13.69 -27.82
N PRO A 112 -9.89 13.43 -28.99
CA PRO A 112 -10.43 13.93 -30.25
C PRO A 112 -11.70 13.16 -30.65
N ALA A 113 -12.77 13.90 -30.94
CA ALA A 113 -14.12 13.40 -31.23
C ALA A 113 -14.34 12.83 -32.65
N GLU A 114 -13.35 12.43 -33.41
CA GLU A 114 -13.53 12.14 -34.85
C GLU A 114 -12.97 10.78 -35.31
N ALA A 115 -13.48 9.68 -34.80
CA ALA A 115 -13.38 8.41 -35.50
C ALA A 115 -14.79 7.85 -35.73
N GLN A 116 -15.08 7.27 -36.91
CA GLN A 116 -16.33 6.54 -37.08
C GLN A 116 -16.37 5.40 -36.10
N PHE A 117 -17.42 5.33 -35.28
CA PHE A 117 -17.56 4.34 -34.19
C PHE A 117 -17.26 2.92 -34.64
N GLU A 118 -17.83 2.49 -35.79
CA GLU A 118 -17.64 1.13 -36.31
C GLU A 118 -16.17 0.77 -36.58
N ASP A 119 -15.34 1.70 -37.05
CA ASP A 119 -13.93 1.44 -37.31
C ASP A 119 -13.14 1.41 -36.01
N ALA A 120 -13.44 2.30 -35.07
CA ALA A 120 -12.85 2.31 -33.75
C ALA A 120 -13.20 1.04 -32.97
N PHE A 121 -14.45 0.59 -33.04
CA PHE A 121 -14.93 -0.62 -32.41
C PHE A 121 -14.28 -1.89 -32.98
N ARG A 122 -14.21 -2.00 -34.36
CA ARG A 122 -13.50 -3.12 -34.98
C ARG A 122 -12.02 -3.16 -34.61
N GLN A 123 -11.37 -2.01 -34.55
CA GLN A 123 -9.98 -1.91 -34.10
C GLN A 123 -9.84 -2.37 -32.66
N TYR A 124 -10.70 -1.90 -31.76
CA TYR A 124 -10.69 -2.27 -30.35
C TYR A 124 -10.87 -3.78 -30.15
N LEU A 125 -11.85 -4.41 -30.79
CA LEU A 125 -12.04 -5.87 -30.73
C LEU A 125 -10.79 -6.63 -31.23
N ALA A 126 -10.13 -6.14 -32.29
CA ALA A 126 -8.91 -6.76 -32.80
C ALA A 126 -7.74 -6.65 -31.82
N GLU A 127 -7.57 -5.51 -31.15
CA GLU A 127 -6.54 -5.27 -30.15
C GLU A 127 -6.79 -6.09 -28.87
N LEU A 128 -8.05 -6.17 -28.40
CA LEU A 128 -8.42 -7.06 -27.31
C LEU A 128 -8.14 -8.54 -27.63
N ALA A 129 -8.46 -8.97 -28.85
CA ALA A 129 -8.18 -10.34 -29.29
C ALA A 129 -6.67 -10.61 -29.37
N GLU A 130 -5.86 -9.63 -29.76
CA GLU A 130 -4.41 -9.74 -29.76
C GLU A 130 -3.85 -9.82 -28.35
N ALA A 131 -4.25 -8.91 -27.46
CA ALA A 131 -3.85 -8.93 -26.05
C ALA A 131 -4.21 -10.28 -25.39
N GLN A 132 -5.42 -10.79 -25.64
CA GLN A 132 -5.87 -12.10 -25.14
C GLN A 132 -4.99 -13.23 -25.67
N ARG A 133 -4.66 -13.23 -26.99
CA ARG A 133 -3.77 -14.25 -27.59
C ARG A 133 -2.37 -14.20 -27.00
N MET A 134 -1.82 -13.00 -26.82
CA MET A 134 -0.51 -12.80 -26.18
C MET A 134 -0.53 -13.35 -24.76
N LEU A 135 -1.54 -12.98 -23.98
CA LEU A 135 -1.69 -13.47 -22.60
C LEU A 135 -1.81 -14.99 -22.56
N ARG A 136 -2.76 -15.59 -23.29
CA ARG A 136 -2.95 -17.05 -23.33
C ARG A 136 -1.70 -17.80 -23.77
N SER A 137 -0.93 -17.25 -24.70
CA SER A 137 0.33 -17.85 -25.15
C SER A 137 1.45 -17.78 -24.11
N ALA A 138 1.37 -16.85 -23.16
CA ALA A 138 2.30 -16.69 -22.07
C ALA A 138 1.97 -17.60 -20.88
N LEU A 139 0.73 -18.05 -20.76
CA LEU A 139 0.24 -18.82 -19.62
C LEU A 139 0.53 -20.32 -19.79
N ARG A 140 0.90 -20.97 -18.69
CA ARG A 140 1.01 -22.42 -18.56
C ARG A 140 -0.17 -22.95 -17.73
N ALA A 141 -0.38 -24.27 -17.71
CA ALA A 141 -1.40 -24.86 -16.89
C ALA A 141 -1.20 -24.52 -15.41
N PHE A 142 -2.23 -24.04 -14.76
CA PHE A 142 -2.22 -23.59 -13.35
C PHE A 142 -3.65 -23.66 -12.81
N ASP A 143 -3.79 -24.15 -11.58
CA ASP A 143 -5.07 -24.13 -10.87
C ASP A 143 -5.22 -22.79 -10.13
N GLU A 144 -6.13 -21.94 -10.57
CA GLU A 144 -6.37 -20.63 -10.01
C GLU A 144 -7.29 -20.64 -8.78
N GLN A 145 -7.99 -21.75 -8.53
CA GLN A 145 -8.98 -21.81 -7.44
C GLN A 145 -8.42 -21.56 -6.04
N PRO A 146 -7.21 -22.06 -5.68
CA PRO A 146 -6.60 -21.73 -4.38
C PRO A 146 -6.34 -20.23 -4.20
N LEU A 147 -5.92 -19.52 -5.27
CA LEU A 147 -5.72 -18.07 -5.23
C LEU A 147 -7.04 -17.32 -5.01
N LEU A 148 -8.09 -17.68 -5.75
CA LEU A 148 -9.42 -17.07 -5.62
C LEU A 148 -9.96 -17.23 -4.20
N ASN A 149 -9.88 -18.43 -3.63
CA ASN A 149 -10.31 -18.69 -2.26
C ASN A 149 -9.53 -17.84 -1.22
N ARG A 150 -8.25 -17.57 -1.49
CA ARG A 150 -7.44 -16.73 -0.62
C ARG A 150 -7.83 -15.26 -0.69
N LEU A 151 -8.16 -14.75 -1.87
CA LEU A 151 -8.57 -13.36 -2.06
C LEU A 151 -9.89 -13.02 -1.34
N GLU A 152 -10.72 -14.00 -1.03
CA GLU A 152 -11.92 -13.81 -0.22
C GLU A 152 -11.61 -13.51 1.27
N THR A 153 -10.42 -13.90 1.74
CA THR A 153 -10.04 -13.85 3.16
C THR A 153 -8.76 -13.06 3.45
N GLY A 154 -8.06 -12.60 2.41
CA GLY A 154 -6.82 -11.86 2.57
C GLY A 154 -5.89 -11.92 1.37
N LEU A 155 -4.58 -12.04 1.59
CA LEU A 155 -3.57 -12.14 0.53
C LEU A 155 -3.18 -13.59 0.22
N PRO A 156 -2.82 -13.88 -1.05
CA PRO A 156 -2.16 -15.13 -1.40
C PRO A 156 -0.86 -15.34 -0.63
N ALA A 157 -0.54 -16.58 -0.29
CA ALA A 157 0.74 -16.91 0.32
C ALA A 157 1.89 -16.75 -0.68
N SER A 158 3.11 -16.48 -0.18
CA SER A 158 4.30 -16.32 -1.04
C SER A 158 4.56 -17.51 -1.95
N ALA A 159 4.25 -18.73 -1.49
CA ALA A 159 4.39 -19.93 -2.30
C ALA A 159 3.41 -19.95 -3.48
N GLU A 160 2.18 -19.51 -3.27
CA GLU A 160 1.17 -19.39 -4.32
C GLU A 160 1.56 -18.34 -5.36
N LEU A 161 2.08 -17.18 -4.91
CA LEU A 161 2.59 -16.14 -5.82
C LEU A 161 3.82 -16.56 -6.60
N LEU A 162 4.73 -17.32 -6.01
CA LEU A 162 5.88 -17.90 -6.74
C LEU A 162 5.41 -18.92 -7.78
N ALA A 163 4.48 -19.80 -7.42
CA ALA A 163 3.89 -20.76 -8.36
C ALA A 163 3.15 -20.04 -9.50
N LEU A 164 2.45 -18.92 -9.20
CA LEU A 164 1.86 -18.07 -10.22
C LEU A 164 2.92 -17.48 -11.16
N ALA A 165 4.01 -16.94 -10.63
CA ALA A 165 5.12 -16.42 -11.42
C ALA A 165 5.73 -17.50 -12.34
N ASP A 166 5.94 -18.70 -11.81
CA ASP A 166 6.49 -19.85 -12.58
C ASP A 166 5.51 -20.38 -13.64
N SER A 167 4.22 -20.05 -13.52
CA SER A 167 3.16 -20.47 -14.46
C SER A 167 3.04 -19.59 -15.69
N ALA A 168 3.86 -18.54 -15.85
CA ALA A 168 3.71 -17.56 -16.92
C ALA A 168 5.07 -17.05 -17.44
N ASP A 169 5.10 -16.63 -18.70
CA ASP A 169 6.13 -15.72 -19.22
C ASP A 169 5.71 -14.27 -18.86
N LEU A 170 6.24 -13.79 -17.74
CA LEU A 170 5.85 -12.48 -17.18
C LEU A 170 6.15 -11.30 -18.14
N ALA A 171 7.21 -11.38 -18.94
CA ALA A 171 7.52 -10.31 -19.91
C ALA A 171 6.43 -10.23 -20.99
N ARG A 172 5.94 -11.37 -21.44
CA ARG A 172 4.85 -11.43 -22.42
C ARG A 172 3.49 -11.08 -21.81
N VAL A 173 3.25 -11.46 -20.57
CA VAL A 173 2.09 -10.99 -19.78
C VAL A 173 2.07 -9.47 -19.74
N GLN A 174 3.21 -8.85 -19.40
CA GLN A 174 3.30 -7.39 -19.33
C GLN A 174 3.01 -6.71 -20.69
N GLN A 175 3.49 -7.27 -21.80
CA GLN A 175 3.16 -6.76 -23.14
C GLN A 175 1.65 -6.83 -23.42
N ALA A 176 0.99 -7.92 -23.04
CA ALA A 176 -0.45 -8.07 -23.18
C ALA A 176 -1.21 -7.05 -22.31
N ASN A 177 -0.75 -6.83 -21.08
CA ASN A 177 -1.33 -5.85 -20.16
C ASN A 177 -1.27 -4.43 -20.72
N VAL A 178 -0.11 -4.01 -21.24
CA VAL A 178 0.06 -2.68 -21.83
C VAL A 178 -0.86 -2.50 -23.04
N LEU A 179 -0.87 -3.46 -23.97
CA LEU A 179 -1.75 -3.40 -25.15
C LEU A 179 -3.24 -3.30 -24.76
N PHE A 180 -3.67 -4.09 -23.78
CA PHE A 180 -5.04 -4.08 -23.28
C PHE A 180 -5.44 -2.73 -22.68
N ILE A 181 -4.61 -2.19 -21.81
CA ILE A 181 -4.85 -0.89 -21.15
C ILE A 181 -4.89 0.23 -22.19
N GLU A 182 -3.90 0.30 -23.07
CA GLU A 182 -3.84 1.33 -24.14
C GLU A 182 -5.04 1.27 -25.07
N ALA A 183 -5.45 0.07 -25.48
CA ALA A 183 -6.61 -0.12 -26.34
C ALA A 183 -7.90 0.33 -25.65
N THR A 184 -8.08 -0.03 -24.37
CA THR A 184 -9.29 0.29 -23.61
C THR A 184 -9.42 1.79 -23.35
N VAL A 185 -8.38 2.44 -22.86
CA VAL A 185 -8.35 3.90 -22.64
C VAL A 185 -8.62 4.66 -23.96
N ARG A 186 -7.95 4.26 -25.05
CA ARG A 186 -8.14 4.90 -26.35
C ARG A 186 -9.54 4.70 -26.90
N PHE A 187 -10.16 3.56 -26.69
CA PHE A 187 -11.52 3.29 -27.17
C PHE A 187 -12.56 4.04 -26.34
N ALA A 188 -12.49 3.98 -25.03
CA ALA A 188 -13.39 4.67 -24.11
C ALA A 188 -13.50 6.17 -24.44
N SER A 189 -12.38 6.81 -24.75
CA SER A 189 -12.32 8.23 -25.11
C SER A 189 -13.08 8.64 -26.38
N ARG A 190 -13.63 7.67 -27.13
CA ARG A 190 -14.31 7.89 -28.42
C ARG A 190 -15.81 7.59 -28.40
N LEU A 191 -16.37 7.24 -27.23
CA LEU A 191 -17.71 6.65 -27.14
C LEU A 191 -18.84 7.63 -26.82
N ARG A 192 -18.59 8.84 -26.33
CA ARG A 192 -19.62 9.76 -25.79
C ARG A 192 -20.86 10.00 -26.67
N ASP A 193 -20.77 9.84 -28.00
CA ASP A 193 -21.88 10.07 -28.92
C ASP A 193 -22.09 8.90 -29.90
N ALA A 194 -21.70 7.69 -29.53
CA ALA A 194 -21.75 6.54 -30.42
C ALA A 194 -23.22 6.06 -30.62
N PRO A 195 -23.66 5.84 -31.87
CA PRO A 195 -24.96 5.24 -32.13
C PRO A 195 -24.88 3.74 -31.80
N LEU A 196 -25.44 3.35 -30.67
CA LEU A 196 -25.46 1.94 -30.23
C LEU A 196 -26.84 1.34 -30.47
N GLU A 197 -26.87 0.18 -31.13
CA GLU A 197 -28.07 -0.61 -31.30
C GLU A 197 -28.05 -1.83 -30.37
N PRO A 198 -29.07 -2.02 -29.52
CA PRO A 198 -29.10 -3.13 -28.56
C PRO A 198 -28.98 -4.49 -29.24
N GLY A 199 -28.21 -5.39 -28.67
CA GLY A 199 -28.04 -6.71 -29.23
C GLY A 199 -26.93 -7.53 -28.60
N THR A 200 -26.84 -8.79 -29.04
CA THR A 200 -25.80 -9.71 -28.58
C THR A 200 -25.23 -10.46 -29.78
N PHE A 201 -23.91 -10.58 -29.83
CA PHE A 201 -23.22 -11.34 -30.88
C PHE A 201 -21.92 -11.96 -30.37
N GLU A 202 -21.42 -12.95 -31.11
CA GLU A 202 -20.12 -13.58 -30.83
C GLU A 202 -18.99 -12.85 -31.54
N SER A 203 -17.87 -12.69 -30.83
CA SER A 203 -16.66 -12.05 -31.34
C SER A 203 -15.41 -12.90 -31.07
N PRO A 204 -14.23 -12.55 -31.60
CA PRO A 204 -12.98 -13.27 -31.30
C PRO A 204 -12.60 -13.33 -29.81
N ILE A 205 -13.07 -12.39 -29.00
CA ILE A 205 -12.82 -12.38 -27.55
C ILE A 205 -13.89 -13.13 -26.74
N GLY A 206 -15.03 -13.44 -27.33
CA GLY A 206 -16.19 -14.05 -26.74
C GLY A 206 -17.47 -13.24 -26.97
N LYS A 207 -18.48 -13.47 -26.15
CA LYS A 207 -19.79 -12.83 -26.24
C LYS A 207 -19.69 -11.32 -26.00
N VAL A 208 -20.27 -10.54 -26.91
CA VAL A 208 -20.45 -9.09 -26.79
C VAL A 208 -21.92 -8.77 -26.57
N VAL A 209 -22.23 -7.86 -25.68
CA VAL A 209 -23.56 -7.34 -25.39
C VAL A 209 -23.55 -5.84 -25.59
N MET A 210 -24.52 -5.35 -26.38
CA MET A 210 -24.88 -3.94 -26.45
C MET A 210 -26.18 -3.80 -25.65
N GLY A 211 -26.16 -2.99 -24.59
CA GLY A 211 -27.30 -2.73 -23.74
C GLY A 211 -28.34 -1.81 -24.37
N THR A 212 -29.35 -1.46 -23.60
CA THR A 212 -30.40 -0.52 -24.01
C THR A 212 -30.16 0.86 -23.37
N GLY A 213 -30.90 1.87 -23.68
CA GLY A 213 -30.80 3.16 -22.96
C GLY A 213 -31.73 3.24 -21.73
N GLY A 214 -32.07 2.12 -21.12
CA GLY A 214 -32.93 2.03 -19.93
C GLY A 214 -32.40 1.04 -18.95
N ASP A 215 -32.91 1.03 -17.72
CA ASP A 215 -32.42 0.22 -16.61
C ASP A 215 -32.30 -1.26 -16.98
N ASP A 216 -31.08 -1.75 -17.14
CA ASP A 216 -30.75 -3.11 -17.54
C ASP A 216 -30.13 -3.92 -16.37
N ARG A 217 -30.08 -5.24 -16.52
CA ARG A 217 -29.38 -6.12 -15.59
C ARG A 217 -28.43 -7.06 -16.35
N HIS A 218 -27.15 -6.84 -16.21
CA HIS A 218 -26.12 -7.59 -16.88
C HIS A 218 -25.50 -8.64 -15.95
N GLY A 219 -25.70 -9.91 -16.27
CA GLY A 219 -25.05 -11.02 -15.57
C GLY A 219 -23.62 -11.26 -16.05
N ALA A 220 -22.81 -11.93 -15.23
CA ALA A 220 -21.45 -12.31 -15.58
C ALA A 220 -21.40 -13.22 -16.83
N GLY A 221 -20.27 -13.18 -17.56
CA GLY A 221 -19.96 -14.09 -18.66
C GLY A 221 -19.90 -13.48 -20.06
N ALA A 222 -20.24 -12.20 -20.23
CA ALA A 222 -19.88 -11.47 -21.45
C ALA A 222 -18.40 -11.11 -21.41
N ALA A 223 -17.76 -11.13 -22.58
CA ALA A 223 -16.39 -10.64 -22.74
C ALA A 223 -16.33 -9.11 -22.87
N LEU A 224 -17.40 -8.52 -23.42
CA LEU A 224 -17.56 -7.07 -23.54
C LEU A 224 -19.04 -6.73 -23.38
N ILE A 225 -19.36 -5.78 -22.54
CA ILE A 225 -20.65 -5.10 -22.44
C ILE A 225 -20.41 -3.64 -22.77
N ILE A 226 -21.25 -3.06 -23.64
CA ILE A 226 -21.31 -1.61 -23.86
C ILE A 226 -22.76 -1.22 -23.63
N ASP A 227 -22.99 -0.37 -22.63
CA ASP A 227 -24.32 0.13 -22.31
C ASP A 227 -24.41 1.63 -22.62
N PRO A 228 -25.44 2.08 -23.33
CA PRO A 228 -25.59 3.50 -23.63
C PRO A 228 -26.19 4.33 -22.49
N GLY A 229 -26.66 3.69 -21.41
CA GLY A 229 -27.18 4.37 -20.21
C GLY A 229 -28.46 3.74 -19.65
N GLY A 230 -28.80 4.12 -18.50
CA GLY A 230 -29.84 3.59 -17.62
C GLY A 230 -29.35 3.66 -16.19
N ASN A 231 -30.09 3.11 -15.22
CA ASN A 231 -29.52 2.85 -13.90
C ASN A 231 -29.36 1.35 -13.78
N ASP A 232 -28.19 0.86 -14.15
CA ASP A 232 -27.98 -0.53 -14.47
C ASP A 232 -27.41 -1.34 -13.29
N VAL A 233 -27.51 -2.65 -13.37
CA VAL A 233 -26.92 -3.56 -12.40
C VAL A 233 -25.99 -4.54 -13.10
N TYR A 234 -24.69 -4.44 -12.83
CA TYR A 234 -23.66 -5.31 -13.35
C TYR A 234 -23.24 -6.34 -12.31
N GLU A 235 -23.58 -7.61 -12.53
CA GLU A 235 -23.10 -8.72 -11.72
C GLU A 235 -21.77 -9.24 -12.25
N ARG A 236 -20.70 -9.10 -11.46
CA ARG A 236 -19.34 -9.45 -11.85
C ARG A 236 -18.90 -10.78 -11.25
N ALA A 237 -18.03 -11.47 -11.98
CA ALA A 237 -17.29 -12.63 -11.51
C ALA A 237 -15.81 -12.50 -11.88
N PRO A 238 -14.89 -13.11 -11.11
CA PRO A 238 -13.46 -13.06 -11.41
C PRO A 238 -13.12 -13.49 -12.82
N ALA A 239 -12.38 -12.64 -13.55
CA ALA A 239 -11.82 -13.01 -14.84
C ALA A 239 -10.61 -13.91 -14.65
N ARG A 240 -10.49 -15.00 -15.43
CA ARG A 240 -9.44 -16.02 -15.28
C ARG A 240 -9.11 -16.73 -16.59
N ASP A 241 -8.07 -17.56 -16.59
CA ASP A 241 -7.67 -18.42 -17.71
C ASP A 241 -7.46 -17.65 -19.05
N GLY A 242 -6.89 -16.46 -18.98
CA GLY A 242 -6.68 -15.61 -20.14
C GLY A 242 -7.99 -15.07 -20.74
N ALA A 243 -9.05 -14.95 -19.93
CA ALA A 243 -10.29 -14.30 -20.35
C ALA A 243 -10.10 -12.78 -20.50
N VAL A 244 -11.00 -12.19 -21.31
CA VAL A 244 -11.26 -10.75 -21.34
C VAL A 244 -12.63 -10.52 -20.73
N SER A 245 -12.77 -9.50 -19.89
CA SER A 245 -14.03 -9.13 -19.24
C SER A 245 -14.10 -7.61 -19.10
N VAL A 246 -14.82 -6.95 -20.01
CA VAL A 246 -14.88 -5.49 -20.09
C VAL A 246 -16.34 -5.04 -19.97
N ILE A 247 -16.58 -3.99 -19.19
CA ILE A 247 -17.80 -3.20 -19.20
C ILE A 247 -17.41 -1.77 -19.61
N ILE A 248 -18.22 -1.16 -20.45
CA ILE A 248 -18.19 0.26 -20.78
C ILE A 248 -19.61 0.76 -20.64
N ASP A 249 -19.87 1.59 -19.65
CA ASP A 249 -21.10 2.32 -19.46
C ASP A 249 -20.96 3.77 -19.90
N LEU A 250 -22.00 4.33 -20.50
CA LEU A 250 -21.94 5.68 -21.00
C LEU A 250 -22.67 6.69 -20.11
N ALA A 251 -23.63 6.26 -19.31
CA ALA A 251 -24.36 7.12 -18.39
C ALA A 251 -25.37 6.37 -17.53
N GLY A 252 -25.47 6.71 -16.30
CA GLY A 252 -26.47 6.18 -15.38
C GLY A 252 -26.02 6.35 -13.94
N ASN A 253 -26.84 5.91 -12.99
CA ASN A 253 -26.40 5.75 -11.61
C ASN A 253 -26.41 4.24 -11.34
N ASP A 254 -25.26 3.64 -11.51
CA ASP A 254 -25.14 2.21 -11.72
C ASP A 254 -24.67 1.44 -10.47
N GLN A 255 -24.81 0.14 -10.53
CA GLN A 255 -24.37 -0.76 -9.47
C GLN A 255 -23.46 -1.86 -10.01
N TYR A 256 -22.20 -1.83 -9.65
CA TYR A 256 -21.21 -2.85 -9.97
C TYR A 256 -21.02 -3.77 -8.76
N LEU A 257 -21.46 -5.03 -8.85
CA LEU A 257 -21.56 -5.94 -7.73
C LEU A 257 -20.77 -7.24 -7.96
N GLY A 258 -20.32 -7.90 -6.88
CA GLY A 258 -19.71 -9.23 -6.94
C GLY A 258 -18.20 -9.23 -6.80
N SER A 259 -17.44 -9.59 -7.85
CA SER A 259 -15.98 -9.55 -7.89
C SER A 259 -15.51 -9.44 -9.33
N ASP A 260 -14.61 -8.52 -9.63
CA ASP A 260 -14.04 -8.31 -10.97
C ASP A 260 -12.53 -8.48 -11.03
N VAL A 261 -11.92 -9.11 -10.02
CA VAL A 261 -10.49 -9.35 -9.99
C VAL A 261 -10.01 -10.14 -11.21
N ALA A 262 -8.93 -9.68 -11.83
CA ALA A 262 -8.28 -10.36 -12.94
C ALA A 262 -7.20 -11.33 -12.43
N VAL A 263 -7.43 -12.63 -12.50
CA VAL A 263 -6.43 -13.66 -12.18
C VAL A 263 -5.93 -14.28 -13.48
N ARG A 264 -4.71 -13.93 -13.89
CA ARG A 264 -4.14 -14.31 -15.19
C ARG A 264 -5.08 -13.96 -16.36
N ALA A 265 -5.72 -12.79 -16.29
CA ALA A 265 -6.79 -12.36 -17.17
C ALA A 265 -6.72 -10.84 -17.42
N LEU A 266 -7.59 -10.33 -18.26
CA LEU A 266 -7.72 -8.92 -18.59
C LEU A 266 -9.13 -8.46 -18.23
N SER A 267 -9.27 -7.52 -17.32
CA SER A 267 -10.56 -6.98 -16.88
C SER A 267 -10.57 -5.46 -16.97
N ALA A 268 -11.71 -4.88 -17.34
CA ALA A 268 -11.92 -3.45 -17.20
C ALA A 268 -13.37 -3.10 -16.88
N ILE A 269 -13.57 -2.02 -16.16
CA ILE A 269 -14.79 -1.25 -16.04
C ILE A 269 -14.43 0.16 -16.48
N VAL A 270 -15.21 0.73 -17.37
CA VAL A 270 -15.14 2.13 -17.79
C VAL A 270 -16.54 2.70 -17.64
N ASP A 271 -16.68 3.69 -16.77
CA ASP A 271 -17.90 4.46 -16.59
C ASP A 271 -17.68 5.89 -17.03
N LEU A 272 -18.63 6.45 -17.76
CA LEU A 272 -18.48 7.78 -18.28
C LEU A 272 -19.26 8.86 -17.53
N ALA A 273 -20.30 8.49 -16.79
CA ALA A 273 -21.05 9.47 -16.00
C ALA A 273 -22.12 8.82 -15.12
N GLY A 274 -22.18 9.20 -13.89
CA GLY A 274 -23.21 8.82 -12.94
C GLY A 274 -22.76 9.04 -11.50
N ASP A 275 -23.67 8.93 -10.54
CA ASP A 275 -23.29 8.73 -9.15
C ASP A 275 -23.38 7.23 -8.87
N ASP A 276 -22.25 6.53 -8.90
CA ASP A 276 -22.19 5.08 -9.02
C ASP A 276 -21.86 4.35 -7.72
N ARG A 277 -22.18 3.09 -7.71
CA ARG A 277 -21.91 2.23 -6.58
C ARG A 277 -21.12 0.99 -6.97
N TYR A 278 -19.86 1.00 -6.67
CA TYR A 278 -18.92 -0.12 -6.84
C TYR A 278 -18.81 -0.91 -5.53
N ALA A 279 -19.46 -2.08 -5.44
CA ALA A 279 -19.50 -2.87 -4.20
C ALA A 279 -19.08 -4.31 -4.43
N MET A 280 -17.85 -4.65 -4.06
CA MET A 280 -17.29 -5.98 -4.19
C MET A 280 -17.32 -6.74 -2.86
N ASP A 281 -17.87 -7.93 -2.87
CA ASP A 281 -17.92 -8.81 -1.70
C ASP A 281 -16.54 -9.32 -1.24
N GLY A 282 -15.55 -9.24 -2.12
CA GLY A 282 -14.17 -9.66 -1.90
C GLY A 282 -13.17 -8.72 -2.55
N SER A 283 -12.54 -9.19 -3.63
CA SER A 283 -11.50 -8.50 -4.39
C SER A 283 -12.03 -7.94 -5.70
N GLY A 284 -11.42 -6.89 -6.21
CA GLY A 284 -11.80 -6.28 -7.48
C GLY A 284 -11.48 -4.79 -7.56
N LEU A 285 -12.28 -4.03 -8.32
CA LEU A 285 -12.11 -2.58 -8.52
C LEU A 285 -10.69 -2.24 -9.01
N GLY A 286 -10.36 -2.74 -10.21
CA GLY A 286 -9.04 -2.55 -10.77
C GLY A 286 -7.95 -3.42 -10.13
N ALA A 287 -8.25 -4.64 -9.68
CA ALA A 287 -7.28 -5.53 -9.05
C ALA A 287 -6.83 -6.69 -9.94
N ALA A 288 -5.51 -6.99 -9.98
CA ALA A 288 -4.94 -8.00 -10.84
C ALA A 288 -3.86 -8.88 -10.18
N LEU A 289 -3.92 -10.19 -10.48
CA LEU A 289 -2.91 -11.20 -10.18
C LEU A 289 -2.38 -11.81 -11.47
N GLY A 290 -1.21 -11.38 -11.93
CA GLY A 290 -0.58 -11.90 -13.16
C GLY A 290 -1.37 -11.59 -14.44
N GLY A 291 -2.00 -10.43 -14.50
CA GLY A 291 -2.77 -9.92 -15.64
C GLY A 291 -2.94 -8.40 -15.52
N ALA A 292 -4.01 -7.85 -16.10
CA ALA A 292 -4.37 -6.44 -15.94
C ALA A 292 -5.82 -6.27 -15.52
N SER A 293 -6.08 -5.29 -14.65
CA SER A 293 -7.42 -4.82 -14.33
C SER A 293 -7.43 -3.29 -14.26
N LEU A 294 -8.40 -2.68 -14.92
CA LEU A 294 -8.61 -1.24 -14.96
C LEU A 294 -10.04 -0.94 -14.51
N LEU A 295 -10.23 -0.02 -13.58
CA LEU A 295 -11.46 0.72 -13.38
C LEU A 295 -11.17 2.17 -13.73
N LEU A 296 -11.96 2.75 -14.60
CA LEU A 296 -11.84 4.14 -15.07
C LEU A 296 -13.22 4.78 -14.99
N ASP A 297 -13.37 5.71 -14.05
CA ASP A 297 -14.55 6.55 -13.87
C ASP A 297 -14.28 7.96 -14.37
N PHE A 298 -15.27 8.59 -14.97
CA PHE A 298 -15.09 9.91 -15.56
C PHE A 298 -15.80 11.02 -14.81
N GLU A 299 -16.98 10.80 -14.28
CA GLU A 299 -17.80 11.85 -13.68
C GLU A 299 -18.81 11.23 -12.69
N GLY A 300 -18.82 11.65 -11.45
CA GLY A 300 -19.82 11.23 -10.46
C GLY A 300 -19.43 11.61 -9.04
N ASN A 301 -20.27 11.27 -8.06
CA ASN A 301 -19.87 11.19 -6.67
C ASN A 301 -20.03 9.74 -6.23
N ASP A 302 -18.95 9.00 -6.25
CA ASP A 302 -18.98 7.57 -6.31
C ASP A 302 -18.65 6.89 -4.99
N SER A 303 -19.07 5.63 -4.89
CA SER A 303 -18.81 4.83 -3.70
C SER A 303 -18.11 3.53 -4.04
N TYR A 304 -16.84 3.43 -3.69
CA TYR A 304 -15.98 2.28 -3.91
C TYR A 304 -15.81 1.48 -2.62
N ALA A 305 -16.40 0.28 -2.55
CA ALA A 305 -16.32 -0.56 -1.37
C ALA A 305 -15.86 -1.98 -1.70
N ALA A 306 -14.84 -2.46 -0.99
CA ALA A 306 -14.33 -3.82 -1.12
C ALA A 306 -13.75 -4.34 0.19
N LYS A 307 -13.46 -5.64 0.29
CA LYS A 307 -12.83 -6.22 1.49
C LYS A 307 -11.32 -6.26 1.37
N PHE A 308 -10.80 -7.02 0.40
CA PHE A 308 -9.38 -7.31 0.29
C PHE A 308 -8.92 -7.23 -1.15
N PHE A 309 -7.66 -6.86 -1.35
CA PHE A 309 -6.99 -6.87 -2.64
C PHE A 309 -7.84 -6.23 -3.74
N ALA A 310 -8.04 -4.91 -3.61
CA ALA A 310 -8.97 -4.16 -4.44
C ALA A 310 -8.49 -2.71 -4.62
N GLN A 311 -9.29 -1.92 -5.35
CA GLN A 311 -9.03 -0.49 -5.56
C GLN A 311 -7.60 -0.23 -6.05
N GLY A 312 -7.31 -0.78 -7.25
CA GLY A 312 -5.99 -0.65 -7.87
C GLY A 312 -4.91 -1.50 -7.20
N ALA A 313 -5.21 -2.73 -6.79
CA ALA A 313 -4.22 -3.65 -6.22
C ALA A 313 -3.56 -4.54 -7.27
N ALA A 314 -2.26 -4.84 -7.12
CA ALA A 314 -1.59 -5.74 -8.06
C ALA A 314 -0.53 -6.65 -7.41
N ALA A 315 -0.44 -7.88 -7.94
CA ALA A 315 0.70 -8.76 -7.79
C ALA A 315 1.04 -9.43 -9.13
N LEU A 316 2.32 -9.36 -9.57
CA LEU A 316 2.79 -9.90 -10.86
C LEU A 316 2.03 -9.36 -12.08
N GLY A 317 1.35 -8.24 -11.95
CA GLY A 317 0.48 -7.65 -12.98
C GLY A 317 0.31 -6.14 -12.80
N VAL A 318 -0.74 -5.61 -13.41
CA VAL A 318 -1.11 -4.19 -13.33
C VAL A 318 -2.55 -4.07 -12.84
N GLY A 319 -2.76 -3.36 -11.74
CA GLY A 319 -4.08 -3.01 -11.22
C GLY A 319 -4.22 -1.49 -11.14
N ALA A 320 -5.31 -0.95 -11.68
CA ALA A 320 -5.55 0.49 -11.63
C ALA A 320 -7.03 0.81 -11.38
N LEU A 321 -7.27 1.73 -10.46
CA LEU A 321 -8.51 2.47 -10.32
C LEU A 321 -8.17 3.93 -10.57
N ILE A 322 -8.89 4.57 -11.48
CA ILE A 322 -8.70 5.97 -11.84
C ILE A 322 -10.07 6.61 -11.84
N ASP A 323 -10.23 7.64 -11.01
CA ASP A 323 -11.36 8.54 -10.97
C ASP A 323 -10.96 9.90 -11.51
N LEU A 324 -11.82 10.52 -12.30
CA LEU A 324 -11.48 11.78 -12.95
C LEU A 324 -12.19 12.97 -12.34
N ALA A 325 -13.28 12.80 -11.63
CA ALA A 325 -13.99 13.89 -10.99
C ALA A 325 -15.13 13.42 -10.10
N GLY A 326 -15.21 13.93 -8.91
CA GLY A 326 -16.29 13.66 -7.99
C GLY A 326 -15.95 14.07 -6.57
N ALA A 327 -16.83 13.75 -5.64
CA ALA A 327 -16.51 13.77 -4.21
C ALA A 327 -16.75 12.35 -3.69
N ASP A 328 -15.68 11.56 -3.60
CA ASP A 328 -15.75 10.13 -3.65
C ASP A 328 -15.45 9.46 -2.31
N SER A 329 -15.89 8.22 -2.18
CA SER A 329 -15.68 7.45 -0.97
C SER A 329 -15.04 6.09 -1.24
N TYR A 330 -13.78 5.94 -0.85
CA TYR A 330 -12.99 4.73 -1.01
C TYR A 330 -12.89 3.98 0.31
N ARG A 331 -13.47 2.78 0.38
CA ARG A 331 -13.45 1.96 1.59
C ARG A 331 -12.94 0.57 1.33
N ILE A 332 -11.93 0.16 2.11
CA ILE A 332 -11.37 -1.19 2.07
C ILE A 332 -11.06 -1.71 3.47
N GLU A 333 -11.09 -3.02 3.66
CA GLU A 333 -10.57 -3.62 4.89
C GLU A 333 -9.04 -3.68 4.85
N ALA A 334 -8.43 -4.22 3.78
CA ALA A 334 -6.97 -4.23 3.63
C ALA A 334 -6.51 -4.55 2.20
N TRP A 335 -5.25 -4.23 1.90
CA TRP A 335 -4.51 -4.59 0.69
C TRP A 335 -5.10 -3.95 -0.57
N GLY A 336 -5.20 -2.63 -0.56
CA GLY A 336 -5.76 -1.89 -1.70
C GLY A 336 -5.43 -0.40 -1.68
N GLN A 337 -6.25 0.40 -2.36
CA GLN A 337 -6.01 1.83 -2.56
C GLN A 337 -4.58 2.08 -3.09
N GLY A 338 -4.29 1.46 -4.27
CA GLY A 338 -2.96 1.50 -4.85
C GLY A 338 -1.97 0.59 -4.11
N PHE A 339 -2.26 -0.69 -3.99
CA PHE A 339 -1.39 -1.68 -3.33
C PHE A 339 -0.55 -2.48 -4.33
N GLY A 340 0.75 -2.61 -4.06
CA GLY A 340 1.68 -3.39 -4.90
C GLY A 340 2.41 -4.50 -4.13
N MET A 341 2.46 -5.71 -4.71
CA MET A 341 3.18 -6.86 -4.19
C MET A 341 3.82 -7.67 -5.32
N ALA A 342 4.93 -8.36 -5.07
CA ALA A 342 5.54 -9.30 -6.01
C ALA A 342 5.75 -8.69 -7.42
N SER A 343 6.44 -7.58 -7.52
CA SER A 343 6.63 -6.82 -8.77
C SER A 343 5.34 -6.35 -9.46
N GLY A 344 4.19 -6.42 -8.80
CA GLY A 344 2.95 -5.82 -9.30
C GLY A 344 2.96 -4.30 -9.18
N SER A 345 2.30 -3.63 -10.13
CA SER A 345 2.08 -2.18 -10.13
C SER A 345 0.61 -1.91 -9.78
N GLY A 346 0.35 -1.42 -8.57
CA GLY A 346 -0.98 -1.03 -8.09
C GLY A 346 -1.13 0.48 -8.07
N LEU A 347 -2.22 0.99 -8.63
CA LEU A 347 -2.53 2.42 -8.74
C LEU A 347 -3.97 2.69 -8.30
N LEU A 348 -4.15 3.65 -7.40
CA LEU A 348 -5.36 4.45 -7.28
C LEU A 348 -4.99 5.89 -7.62
N TRP A 349 -5.72 6.49 -8.56
CA TRP A 349 -5.51 7.88 -8.95
C TRP A 349 -6.86 8.59 -9.00
N ASP A 350 -7.04 9.52 -8.08
CA ASP A 350 -8.14 10.49 -8.06
C ASP A 350 -7.67 11.80 -8.65
N ARG A 351 -8.50 12.45 -9.44
CA ARG A 351 -8.13 13.70 -10.10
C ARG A 351 -8.84 14.92 -9.55
N GLY A 352 -9.76 14.75 -8.68
CA GLY A 352 -10.31 15.89 -7.96
C GLY A 352 -11.69 15.70 -7.38
N GLY A 353 -11.80 16.16 -6.20
CA GLY A 353 -12.99 16.12 -5.36
C GLY A 353 -12.68 16.60 -3.97
N ASN A 354 -13.49 16.21 -3.01
CA ASN A 354 -13.11 16.22 -1.61
C ASN A 354 -13.37 14.81 -1.10
N ASP A 355 -12.34 14.01 -1.04
CA ASP A 355 -12.45 12.58 -1.07
C ASP A 355 -12.16 11.94 0.29
N ARG A 356 -12.68 10.73 0.45
CA ARG A 356 -12.52 10.01 1.69
C ARG A 356 -11.94 8.63 1.47
N TYR A 357 -10.71 8.41 1.91
CA TYR A 357 -9.98 7.16 1.84
C TYR A 357 -9.93 6.47 3.19
N VAL A 358 -10.58 5.31 3.33
CA VAL A 358 -10.63 4.55 4.59
C VAL A 358 -10.12 3.12 4.40
N ALA A 359 -9.04 2.77 5.10
CA ALA A 359 -8.49 1.44 5.17
C ALA A 359 -8.54 0.89 6.61
N GLY A 360 -9.43 -0.07 6.87
CA GLY A 360 -9.67 -0.58 8.22
C GLY A 360 -8.53 -1.41 8.78
N GLY A 361 -7.98 -2.31 7.99
CA GLY A 361 -6.93 -3.26 8.36
C GLY A 361 -7.43 -4.59 8.92
N VAL A 362 -6.72 -5.65 8.56
CA VAL A 362 -6.93 -6.98 9.15
C VAL A 362 -6.24 -7.08 10.50
N SER A 363 -6.83 -7.82 11.43
CA SER A 363 -6.26 -7.97 12.77
C SER A 363 -4.86 -8.57 12.72
N ASP A 364 -3.89 -7.89 13.34
CA ASP A 364 -2.56 -8.47 13.56
C ASP A 364 -2.60 -9.40 14.79
N PRO A 365 -2.38 -10.71 14.62
CA PRO A 365 -2.39 -11.65 15.74
C PRO A 365 -1.29 -11.36 16.79
N PHE A 366 -0.28 -10.61 16.41
CA PHE A 366 0.84 -10.23 17.30
C PHE A 366 0.63 -8.88 18.00
N ARG A 367 -0.39 -8.09 17.59
CA ARG A 367 -0.67 -6.76 18.13
C ARG A 367 -2.16 -6.56 18.36
N ARG A 368 -2.61 -6.76 19.60
CA ARG A 368 -4.01 -6.52 19.94
C ARG A 368 -4.38 -5.06 19.74
N GLY A 369 -5.44 -4.83 18.97
CA GLY A 369 -5.99 -3.50 18.74
C GLY A 369 -5.35 -2.72 17.58
N ALA A 370 -4.47 -3.35 16.78
CA ALA A 370 -3.93 -2.76 15.56
C ALA A 370 -4.30 -3.61 14.34
N GLY A 371 -4.57 -2.97 13.22
CA GLY A 371 -4.86 -3.60 11.94
C GLY A 371 -3.73 -3.44 10.94
N LEU A 372 -3.50 -4.45 10.10
CA LEU A 372 -2.65 -4.36 8.91
C LEU A 372 -3.50 -3.86 7.75
N SER A 373 -3.34 -2.60 7.35
CA SER A 373 -4.05 -2.02 6.21
C SER A 373 -3.39 -2.41 4.88
N GLY A 374 -2.09 -2.19 4.74
CA GLY A 374 -1.40 -2.38 3.47
C GLY A 374 -2.09 -1.61 2.34
N ALA A 375 -2.30 -0.29 2.53
CA ALA A 375 -3.18 0.49 1.67
C ALA A 375 -2.66 1.92 1.50
N GLN A 376 -3.38 2.72 0.71
CA GLN A 376 -3.07 4.14 0.46
C GLN A 376 -1.63 4.30 -0.04
N GLY A 377 -1.34 3.65 -1.20
CA GLY A 377 -0.02 3.67 -1.80
C GLY A 377 1.00 2.81 -1.04
N ALA A 378 0.70 1.55 -0.77
CA ALA A 378 1.59 0.65 -0.05
C ALA A 378 2.26 -0.39 -0.95
N GLY A 379 3.59 -0.49 -0.88
CA GLY A 379 4.38 -1.52 -1.56
C GLY A 379 4.96 -2.52 -0.56
N ILE A 380 4.47 -3.78 -0.56
CA ILE A 380 4.78 -4.73 0.50
C ILE A 380 5.28 -6.07 -0.05
N GLY A 381 6.42 -6.54 0.47
CA GLY A 381 6.94 -7.87 0.21
C GLY A 381 6.79 -8.86 1.37
N ALA A 382 7.00 -10.11 1.09
CA ALA A 382 7.01 -11.18 2.10
C ALA A 382 8.44 -11.46 2.57
N ARG A 383 8.77 -10.98 3.76
CA ARG A 383 10.14 -10.99 4.30
C ARG A 383 10.79 -12.38 4.23
N GLY A 384 11.99 -12.43 3.64
CA GLY A 384 12.78 -13.63 3.46
C GLY A 384 12.30 -14.57 2.32
N ARG A 385 11.26 -14.17 1.55
CA ARG A 385 10.66 -15.03 0.53
C ARG A 385 10.45 -14.34 -0.81
N LEU A 386 9.84 -13.13 -0.82
CA LEU A 386 9.35 -12.49 -2.03
C LEU A 386 9.46 -10.99 -1.92
N GLY A 387 9.96 -10.31 -2.95
CA GLY A 387 10.00 -8.85 -3.02
C GLY A 387 8.60 -8.23 -3.04
N GLY A 388 8.54 -6.93 -2.77
CA GLY A 388 7.32 -6.14 -2.88
C GLY A 388 6.97 -5.78 -4.32
N GLY A 389 5.99 -4.93 -4.47
CA GLY A 389 5.61 -4.27 -5.72
C GLY A 389 5.71 -2.76 -5.58
N ALA A 390 5.20 -2.04 -6.57
CA ALA A 390 4.95 -0.61 -6.49
C ALA A 390 3.47 -0.38 -6.16
N GLY A 391 3.19 0.26 -5.03
CA GLY A 391 1.86 0.68 -4.65
C GLY A 391 1.77 2.20 -4.62
N ILE A 392 0.82 2.77 -5.36
CA ILE A 392 0.71 4.21 -5.55
C ILE A 392 -0.75 4.64 -5.33
N LEU A 393 -0.95 5.63 -4.45
CA LEU A 393 -2.13 6.47 -4.41
C LEU A 393 -1.71 7.86 -4.84
N ARG A 394 -2.42 8.43 -5.81
CA ARG A 394 -2.25 9.80 -6.24
C ARG A 394 -3.59 10.51 -6.18
N ASP A 395 -3.59 11.71 -5.60
CA ASP A 395 -4.69 12.66 -5.61
C ASP A 395 -4.22 13.96 -6.24
N ASP A 396 -5.04 14.59 -7.07
CA ASP A 396 -4.61 15.79 -7.77
C ASP A 396 -5.23 17.09 -7.19
N GLU A 397 -6.44 17.07 -6.65
CA GLU A 397 -7.13 18.27 -6.16
C GLU A 397 -8.19 17.89 -5.11
N GLY A 398 -8.25 18.58 -4.00
CA GLY A 398 -9.32 18.36 -3.04
C GLY A 398 -9.00 18.86 -1.64
N ALA A 399 -9.90 18.59 -0.70
CA ALA A 399 -9.61 18.66 0.72
C ALA A 399 -9.98 17.30 1.33
N ASP A 400 -8.97 16.44 1.45
CA ASP A 400 -9.13 15.01 1.51
C ASP A 400 -8.87 14.41 2.89
N SER A 401 -9.39 13.22 3.09
CA SER A 401 -9.25 12.52 4.35
C SER A 401 -8.73 11.10 4.17
N TYR A 402 -7.53 10.84 4.67
CA TYR A 402 -6.83 9.56 4.60
C TYR A 402 -6.80 8.90 5.98
N GLU A 403 -7.54 7.81 6.15
CA GLU A 403 -7.60 7.07 7.41
C GLU A 403 -7.10 5.64 7.22
N ALA A 404 -6.08 5.22 7.99
CA ALA A 404 -5.53 3.87 7.92
C ALA A 404 -4.94 3.39 9.26
N GLN A 405 -4.57 2.10 9.32
CA GLN A 405 -3.90 1.53 10.49
C GLN A 405 -2.39 1.39 10.27
N MET A 406 -1.89 0.23 9.85
CA MET A 406 -0.45 -0.01 9.66
C MET A 406 -0.10 -0.28 8.19
N PHE A 407 1.12 0.15 7.80
CA PHE A 407 1.64 0.02 6.45
C PHE A 407 0.76 0.71 5.41
N ALA A 408 0.63 2.02 5.57
CA ALA A 408 -0.24 2.82 4.72
C ALA A 408 0.37 4.21 4.44
N GLN A 409 -0.32 5.00 3.64
CA GLN A 409 0.04 6.39 3.34
C GLN A 409 1.50 6.50 2.84
N GLY A 410 1.77 5.82 1.70
CA GLY A 410 3.09 5.81 1.09
C GLY A 410 4.09 4.92 1.83
N SER A 411 3.68 3.76 2.33
CA SER A 411 4.55 2.88 3.10
C SER A 411 5.23 1.80 2.25
N GLY A 412 6.56 1.66 2.39
CA GLY A 412 7.33 0.59 1.78
C GLY A 412 7.77 -0.47 2.78
N TYR A 413 7.64 -1.76 2.43
CA TYR A 413 8.11 -2.85 3.24
C TYR A 413 8.74 -3.97 2.41
N TYR A 414 9.91 -4.44 2.81
CA TYR A 414 10.65 -5.56 2.25
C TYR A 414 10.71 -5.57 0.72
N TYR A 415 11.59 -4.74 0.18
CA TYR A 415 11.79 -4.56 -1.27
C TYR A 415 10.52 -4.09 -2.02
N GLY A 416 9.67 -3.30 -1.35
CA GLY A 416 8.53 -2.62 -1.97
C GLY A 416 8.76 -1.12 -2.12
N VAL A 417 8.02 -0.52 -3.04
CA VAL A 417 7.87 0.93 -3.21
C VAL A 417 6.45 1.30 -2.81
N GLY A 418 6.27 2.15 -1.80
CA GLY A 418 5.00 2.76 -1.46
C GLY A 418 5.05 4.25 -1.73
N MET A 419 4.01 4.81 -2.37
CA MET A 419 3.88 6.24 -2.60
C MET A 419 2.44 6.71 -2.41
N LEU A 420 2.25 7.72 -1.59
CA LEU A 420 1.09 8.60 -1.60
C LEU A 420 1.56 9.95 -2.11
N TRP A 421 0.91 10.45 -3.15
CA TRP A 421 1.21 11.75 -3.75
C TRP A 421 -0.07 12.56 -3.85
N ASP A 422 -0.19 13.54 -2.97
CA ASP A 422 -1.22 14.56 -2.96
C ASP A 422 -0.70 15.83 -3.61
N ARG A 423 -1.52 16.50 -4.39
CA ARG A 423 -1.11 17.70 -5.12
C ARG A 423 -1.74 18.97 -4.60
N GLY A 424 -2.63 18.88 -3.68
CA GLY A 424 -3.09 20.05 -2.96
C GLY A 424 -4.51 20.04 -2.47
N GLY A 425 -4.65 20.57 -1.34
CA GLY A 425 -5.86 20.68 -0.57
C GLY A 425 -5.59 21.22 0.82
N ASN A 426 -6.49 20.97 1.77
CA ASN A 426 -6.18 21.08 3.19
C ASN A 426 -6.51 19.72 3.81
N ASP A 427 -5.54 18.85 3.89
CA ASP A 427 -5.74 17.44 3.99
C ASP A 427 -5.52 16.88 5.40
N SER A 428 -6.08 15.70 5.63
CA SER A 428 -5.97 15.04 6.92
C SER A 428 -5.47 13.62 6.78
N TYR A 429 -4.25 13.37 7.24
CA TYR A 429 -3.58 12.07 7.22
C TYR A 429 -3.57 11.47 8.61
N ALA A 430 -4.35 10.42 8.82
CA ALA A 430 -4.42 9.74 10.10
C ALA A 430 -4.04 8.26 9.97
N ALA A 431 -3.00 7.83 10.69
CA ALA A 431 -2.56 6.44 10.67
C ALA A 431 -2.02 5.98 12.03
N TYR A 432 -1.93 4.65 12.21
CA TYR A 432 -1.39 4.13 13.46
C TYR A 432 0.13 4.02 13.42
N ARG A 433 0.71 3.14 12.61
CA ARG A 433 2.17 2.90 12.57
C ARG A 433 2.65 2.50 11.19
N TYR A 434 3.97 2.70 10.94
CA TYR A 434 4.58 2.38 9.65
C TYR A 434 3.82 3.02 8.50
N ALA A 435 3.65 4.34 8.58
CA ALA A 435 2.83 5.09 7.66
C ALA A 435 3.46 6.46 7.34
N GLN A 436 2.80 7.23 6.49
CA GLN A 436 3.19 8.60 6.17
C GLN A 436 4.64 8.67 5.67
N GLY A 437 4.91 7.97 4.54
CA GLY A 437 6.23 7.92 3.94
C GLY A 437 7.24 7.10 4.72
N ASN A 438 6.81 6.09 5.48
CA ASN A 438 7.71 5.18 6.18
C ASN A 438 8.23 4.07 5.28
N ALA A 439 9.44 3.62 5.54
CA ALA A 439 9.94 2.39 4.94
C ALA A 439 10.72 1.50 5.90
N ALA A 440 10.61 0.19 5.70
CA ALA A 440 11.31 -0.80 6.49
C ALA A 440 11.83 -1.99 5.65
N HIS A 441 13.05 -2.47 5.94
CA HIS A 441 13.66 -3.66 5.35
C HIS A 441 13.88 -3.55 3.83
N GLN A 442 14.88 -2.77 3.43
CA GLN A 442 15.27 -2.56 2.03
C GLN A 442 14.11 -2.09 1.14
N ALA A 443 13.35 -1.12 1.59
CA ALA A 443 12.18 -0.61 0.89
C ALA A 443 12.21 0.91 0.75
N LEU A 444 11.32 1.44 -0.09
CA LEU A 444 11.08 2.87 -0.26
C LEU A 444 9.66 3.22 0.16
N GLY A 445 9.51 4.25 1.00
CA GLY A 445 8.21 4.85 1.34
C GLY A 445 8.25 6.36 1.11
N VAL A 446 7.25 6.88 0.41
CA VAL A 446 7.13 8.29 0.08
C VAL A 446 5.71 8.76 0.37
N LEU A 447 5.58 9.83 1.14
CA LEU A 447 4.42 10.70 1.15
C LEU A 447 4.89 12.05 0.63
N ARG A 448 4.28 12.55 -0.43
CA ARG A 448 4.49 13.89 -0.95
C ARG A 448 3.17 14.63 -0.98
N ASP A 449 3.18 15.82 -0.42
CA ASP A 449 2.11 16.79 -0.47
C ASP A 449 2.66 18.07 -1.11
N GLU A 450 1.94 18.65 -2.05
CA GLU A 450 2.43 19.82 -2.79
C GLU A 450 1.90 21.14 -2.22
N ALA A 451 0.72 21.16 -1.60
CA ALA A 451 0.17 22.40 -1.06
C ALA A 451 -1.06 22.22 -0.17
N GLY A 452 -1.10 22.91 0.94
CA GLY A 452 -2.25 22.95 1.84
C GLY A 452 -1.87 23.42 3.24
N ASP A 453 -2.87 23.53 4.11
CA ASP A 453 -2.66 23.62 5.55
C ASP A 453 -3.04 22.26 6.17
N ASP A 454 -2.08 21.34 6.27
CA ASP A 454 -2.32 19.93 6.42
C ASP A 454 -2.15 19.39 7.84
N ARG A 455 -2.73 18.21 8.09
CA ARG A 455 -2.65 17.56 9.40
C ARG A 455 -2.19 16.12 9.28
N TYR A 456 -1.02 15.85 9.82
CA TYR A 456 -0.41 14.52 9.88
C TYR A 456 -0.44 13.98 11.30
N ALA A 457 -1.15 12.88 11.52
CA ALA A 457 -1.25 12.24 12.83
C ALA A 457 -0.85 10.77 12.78
N ALA A 458 0.14 10.36 13.59
CA ALA A 458 0.60 8.99 13.67
C ALA A 458 1.08 8.61 15.08
N ASP A 459 1.26 7.31 15.35
CA ASP A 459 1.81 6.84 16.64
C ASP A 459 3.34 6.66 16.55
N TRP A 460 3.85 5.58 15.92
CA TRP A 460 5.27 5.26 15.83
C TRP A 460 5.71 4.87 14.43
N TYR A 461 7.00 5.14 14.11
CA TYR A 461 7.62 4.75 12.84
C TYR A 461 6.87 5.30 11.63
N ALA A 462 6.67 6.63 11.64
CA ALA A 462 5.92 7.34 10.60
C ALA A 462 6.62 8.64 10.21
N GLN A 463 5.98 9.40 9.34
CA GLN A 463 6.41 10.75 8.96
C GLN A 463 7.87 10.78 8.47
N GLY A 464 8.12 10.04 7.36
CA GLY A 464 9.41 10.00 6.71
C GLY A 464 10.48 9.20 7.47
N MET A 465 10.10 8.12 8.16
CA MET A 465 11.04 7.30 8.92
C MET A 465 11.61 6.15 8.12
N GLY A 466 12.95 6.00 8.12
CA GLY A 466 13.67 4.89 7.48
C GLY A 466 14.24 3.89 8.46
N LEU A 467 13.93 2.59 8.26
CA LEU A 467 14.33 1.49 9.14
C LEU A 467 14.97 0.33 8.36
N ASP A 468 16.15 -0.13 8.77
CA ASP A 468 16.80 -1.33 8.26
C ASP A 468 17.10 -1.28 6.75
N VAL A 469 18.04 -0.42 6.38
CA VAL A 469 18.47 -0.18 5.00
C VAL A 469 17.30 0.26 4.09
N ALA A 470 16.37 1.06 4.64
CA ALA A 470 15.22 1.55 3.91
C ALA A 470 15.21 3.09 3.83
N VAL A 471 14.53 3.61 2.83
CA VAL A 471 14.39 5.05 2.58
C VAL A 471 12.96 5.46 2.87
N GLY A 472 12.75 6.26 3.93
CA GLY A 472 11.48 6.87 4.27
C GLY A 472 11.50 8.37 4.04
N VAL A 473 10.51 8.90 3.32
CA VAL A 473 10.40 10.32 2.99
C VAL A 473 8.98 10.81 3.21
N LEU A 474 8.82 11.88 3.96
CA LEU A 474 7.66 12.75 3.93
C LEU A 474 8.13 14.11 3.42
N PHE A 475 7.56 14.56 2.33
CA PHE A 475 7.88 15.85 1.73
C PHE A 475 6.58 16.64 1.56
N ASP A 476 6.44 17.68 2.37
CA ASP A 476 5.38 18.66 2.33
C ASP A 476 6.00 19.95 1.81
N GLU A 477 5.45 20.46 0.72
CA GLU A 477 6.10 21.54 -0.02
C GLU A 477 5.65 22.91 0.46
N ALA A 478 4.40 23.07 0.87
CA ALA A 478 3.88 24.38 1.21
C ALA A 478 2.63 24.33 2.08
N GLY A 479 2.61 25.10 3.17
CA GLY A 479 1.45 25.24 4.04
C GLY A 479 1.81 25.59 5.46
N GLY A 480 0.79 25.65 6.30
CA GLY A 480 0.89 25.86 7.74
C GLY A 480 0.62 24.57 8.54
N ASP A 481 1.41 23.53 8.32
CA ASP A 481 1.13 22.15 8.60
C ASP A 481 1.28 21.76 10.07
N VAL A 482 0.60 20.69 10.45
CA VAL A 482 0.70 20.14 11.80
C VAL A 482 1.10 18.67 11.76
N PHE A 483 2.31 18.37 12.20
CA PHE A 483 2.85 17.02 12.30
C PHE A 483 2.78 16.55 13.75
N THR A 484 1.98 15.54 14.04
CA THR A 484 1.84 14.97 15.39
C THR A 484 2.19 13.50 15.40
N ALA A 485 3.12 13.09 16.29
CA ALA A 485 3.47 11.68 16.48
C ALA A 485 3.86 11.37 17.93
N ARG A 486 3.94 10.07 18.27
CA ARG A 486 4.48 9.67 19.57
C ARG A 486 6.01 9.60 19.54
N GLY A 487 6.59 8.92 18.56
CA GLY A 487 8.06 8.79 18.45
C GLY A 487 8.49 7.89 17.29
N GLY A 488 9.80 7.80 17.06
CA GLY A 488 10.35 7.10 15.88
C GLY A 488 9.85 7.69 14.57
N SER A 489 9.67 9.02 14.53
CA SER A 489 8.96 9.71 13.44
C SER A 489 9.62 11.04 13.13
N GLN A 490 9.04 11.79 12.21
CA GLN A 490 9.51 13.13 11.82
C GLN A 490 10.96 13.11 11.32
N GLY A 491 11.20 12.33 10.24
CA GLY A 491 12.50 12.19 9.61
C GLY A 491 13.51 11.39 10.43
N ALA A 492 13.06 10.55 11.36
CA ALA A 492 13.93 9.67 12.12
C ALA A 492 14.50 8.52 11.28
N ALA A 493 15.61 7.94 11.70
CA ALA A 493 16.19 6.77 11.02
C ALA A 493 16.92 5.86 12.02
N THR A 494 16.87 4.55 11.75
CA THR A 494 17.58 3.56 12.55
C THR A 494 18.02 2.36 11.71
N ALA A 495 18.96 1.56 12.22
CA ALA A 495 19.45 0.34 11.57
C ALA A 495 19.90 0.54 10.11
N ASN A 496 20.75 1.53 9.87
CA ASN A 496 21.28 1.92 8.55
C ASN A 496 20.18 2.48 7.59
N GLY A 497 19.06 2.97 8.12
CA GLY A 497 18.01 3.59 7.35
C GLY A 497 18.33 5.05 6.96
N PHE A 498 17.61 5.54 5.97
CA PHE A 498 17.53 6.94 5.60
C PHE A 498 16.11 7.44 5.88
N GLY A 499 15.95 8.44 6.74
CA GLY A 499 14.69 9.08 7.06
C GLY A 499 14.75 10.58 6.75
N LEU A 500 13.72 11.10 6.08
CA LEU A 500 13.58 12.51 5.76
C LEU A 500 12.14 12.96 6.00
N LEU A 501 11.98 14.03 6.80
CA LEU A 501 10.82 14.89 6.75
C LEU A 501 11.29 16.27 6.29
N ALA A 502 10.71 16.79 5.23
CA ALA A 502 10.84 18.17 4.82
C ALA A 502 9.43 18.79 4.88
N GLY A 503 9.26 19.80 5.73
CA GLY A 503 8.06 20.61 5.89
C GLY A 503 8.45 22.07 6.08
N GLY A 504 7.54 22.97 5.81
CA GLY A 504 7.76 24.40 5.87
C GLY A 504 7.86 24.97 7.29
N ASP A 505 7.15 26.04 7.56
CA ASP A 505 7.07 26.69 8.88
C ASP A 505 6.05 26.01 9.82
N GLY A 506 5.86 24.73 9.63
CA GLY A 506 4.87 23.90 10.30
C GLY A 506 5.05 23.78 11.82
N ARG A 507 4.10 23.09 12.43
CA ARG A 507 4.09 22.76 13.84
C ARG A 507 4.41 21.28 14.06
N PHE A 508 5.53 20.98 14.68
CA PHE A 508 6.02 19.63 14.91
C PHE A 508 5.77 19.21 16.37
N GLU A 509 4.90 18.26 16.58
CA GLU A 509 4.53 17.74 17.89
C GLU A 509 5.01 16.29 18.07
N LEU A 510 5.75 16.01 19.13
CA LEU A 510 6.27 14.69 19.41
C LEU A 510 6.19 14.37 20.92
N ALA A 511 5.56 13.25 21.29
CA ALA A 511 5.44 12.84 22.68
C ALA A 511 6.77 12.31 23.24
N ALA A 512 7.49 11.48 22.49
CA ALA A 512 8.80 10.94 22.83
C ALA A 512 9.87 11.60 21.95
N ALA A 513 10.17 12.88 22.25
CA ALA A 513 11.08 13.72 21.46
C ALA A 513 12.50 13.15 21.31
N GLU A 514 12.93 12.31 22.25
CA GLU A 514 14.19 11.59 22.20
C GLU A 514 14.31 10.58 21.04
N HIS A 515 13.21 10.21 20.41
CA HIS A 515 13.12 9.25 19.31
C HIS A 515 12.60 9.85 18.00
N GLY A 516 12.78 11.17 17.77
CA GLY A 516 12.29 11.81 16.54
C GLY A 516 13.04 13.09 16.19
N TRP A 517 12.41 13.97 15.42
CA TRP A 517 12.95 15.24 14.94
C TRP A 517 14.30 15.06 14.22
N GLY A 518 14.34 14.22 13.20
CA GLY A 518 15.55 13.96 12.44
C GLY A 518 16.65 13.26 13.24
N ARG A 519 16.30 12.46 14.24
CA ARG A 519 17.26 11.72 15.05
C ARG A 519 17.67 10.42 14.41
N ALA A 520 18.96 10.20 14.30
CA ALA A 520 19.54 8.95 13.81
C ALA A 520 20.06 8.09 14.97
N GLU A 521 19.76 6.80 14.92
CA GLU A 521 20.35 5.82 15.84
C GLU A 521 21.35 4.93 15.10
N TRP A 522 22.51 4.71 15.69
CA TRP A 522 23.54 3.85 15.14
C TRP A 522 23.29 2.41 15.57
N LEU A 523 22.73 1.63 14.65
CA LEU A 523 22.55 0.21 14.84
C LEU A 523 23.31 -0.56 13.76
N ARG A 524 23.84 -1.72 14.13
CA ARG A 524 24.61 -2.59 13.23
C ARG A 524 25.93 -2.00 12.72
N GLY A 525 26.49 -1.04 13.45
CA GLY A 525 27.84 -0.51 13.20
C GLY A 525 27.99 0.46 12.02
N LEU A 526 26.89 0.81 11.34
CA LEU A 526 26.87 1.80 10.27
C LEU A 526 25.95 2.96 10.62
N PRO A 527 26.23 4.18 10.13
CA PRO A 527 25.39 5.33 10.40
C PRO A 527 24.03 5.21 9.74
N SER A 528 22.97 5.56 10.48
CA SER A 528 21.68 5.90 9.91
C SER A 528 21.68 7.40 9.55
N VAL A 529 20.98 7.74 8.50
CA VAL A 529 20.85 9.13 8.05
C VAL A 529 19.42 9.61 8.33
N ALA A 530 19.27 10.54 9.25
CA ALA A 530 17.98 11.10 9.64
C ALA A 530 18.00 12.61 9.41
N VAL A 531 17.01 13.14 8.72
CA VAL A 531 16.96 14.54 8.32
C VAL A 531 15.58 15.12 8.64
N LEU A 532 15.56 16.28 9.29
CA LEU A 532 14.38 17.13 9.40
C LEU A 532 14.75 18.48 8.80
N LEU A 533 14.08 18.85 7.72
CA LEU A 533 14.14 20.17 7.12
C LEU A 533 12.89 20.95 7.50
N HIS A 534 13.08 22.17 8.00
CA HIS A 534 11.99 23.05 8.43
C HIS A 534 12.32 24.50 8.11
N GLY A 535 11.31 25.34 8.09
CA GLY A 535 11.44 26.77 7.93
C GLY A 535 11.94 27.48 9.20
N ALA A 536 12.12 28.79 9.12
CA ALA A 536 12.64 29.58 10.22
C ALA A 536 11.63 29.75 11.37
N ASP A 537 10.33 29.76 11.06
CA ASP A 537 9.23 29.96 12.01
C ASP A 537 8.61 28.63 12.51
N ALA A 538 9.24 27.50 12.20
CA ALA A 538 8.80 26.18 12.65
C ALA A 538 8.72 26.08 14.18
N ARG A 539 7.67 25.45 14.70
CA ARG A 539 7.40 25.30 16.12
C ARG A 539 7.55 23.86 16.57
N PHE A 540 8.37 23.60 17.58
CA PHE A 540 8.58 22.28 18.15
C PHE A 540 7.92 22.20 19.53
N LEU A 541 6.97 21.29 19.69
CA LEU A 541 6.22 21.12 20.91
C LEU A 541 6.30 19.67 21.41
N ARG A 542 6.35 19.48 22.70
CA ARG A 542 6.19 18.15 23.28
C ARG A 542 4.70 17.85 23.36
N ALA A 543 4.23 16.85 22.65
CA ALA A 543 2.85 16.41 22.72
C ALA A 543 2.52 15.93 24.15
N ARG A 544 1.40 16.39 24.72
CA ARG A 544 1.03 16.10 26.12
C ARG A 544 0.36 14.75 26.30
N GLU A 545 -0.20 14.18 25.23
CA GLU A 545 -0.94 12.92 25.27
C GLU A 545 -0.58 12.05 24.08
N ALA A 546 -0.79 10.74 24.21
CA ALA A 546 -0.73 9.84 23.08
C ALA A 546 -1.71 10.33 22.01
N VAL A 547 -1.25 10.37 20.76
CA VAL A 547 -2.14 10.60 19.62
C VAL A 547 -3.24 9.56 19.73
N PRO A 548 -4.51 9.93 19.89
CA PRO A 548 -5.58 8.96 19.84
C PRO A 548 -5.48 8.24 18.51
N ALA A 549 -5.63 6.93 18.51
CA ALA A 549 -5.92 6.22 17.27
C ALA A 549 -7.11 6.93 16.63
N PRO A 550 -7.15 7.15 15.29
CA PRO A 550 -8.23 7.88 14.62
C PRO A 550 -9.58 7.40 15.16
N SER A 551 -10.30 8.25 15.89
CA SER A 551 -11.32 7.79 16.82
C SER A 551 -12.75 7.93 16.31
N ASP A 552 -12.97 8.46 15.12
CA ASP A 552 -14.31 8.73 14.61
C ASP A 552 -14.87 7.63 13.68
N ASN A 553 -14.03 6.77 13.19
CA ASN A 553 -14.47 5.40 12.97
C ASN A 553 -14.10 4.62 14.24
N PRO A 554 -15.10 4.07 14.97
CA PRO A 554 -14.76 2.96 15.83
C PRO A 554 -13.96 2.04 14.91
N PRO A 555 -12.71 1.61 15.26
CA PRO A 555 -11.99 0.65 14.45
C PRO A 555 -13.04 -0.33 14.08
N ILE A 556 -13.36 -0.50 12.79
CA ILE A 556 -14.43 -1.42 12.36
C ILE A 556 -14.24 -2.53 13.30
N ALA A 557 -15.15 -2.64 14.30
CA ALA A 557 -14.78 -3.26 15.54
C ALA A 557 -13.95 -4.43 15.15
N VAL A 558 -12.64 -4.26 15.19
CA VAL A 558 -11.72 -5.36 15.04
C VAL A 558 -12.16 -6.09 16.26
N GLN A 559 -13.16 -6.92 16.01
CA GLN A 559 -13.65 -7.82 17.00
C GLN A 559 -12.35 -8.41 17.46
N ALA A 560 -12.00 -8.10 18.68
CA ALA A 560 -10.86 -8.70 19.35
C ALA A 560 -10.87 -10.09 18.85
N PRO A 561 -9.89 -10.55 18.03
CA PRO A 561 -10.03 -11.60 17.04
C PRO A 561 -11.07 -12.53 17.57
N SER A 562 -12.25 -12.44 16.95
CA SER A 562 -13.43 -13.08 17.52
C SER A 562 -12.96 -14.46 17.62
N ALA A 563 -12.88 -14.94 18.83
CA ALA A 563 -12.29 -16.22 19.13
C ALA A 563 -12.57 -17.08 17.95
N PRO A 564 -11.55 -17.58 17.21
CA PRO A 564 -11.60 -17.92 15.78
C PRO A 564 -12.91 -18.59 15.49
N SER A 565 -13.64 -18.18 14.45
CA SER A 565 -14.98 -18.67 14.18
C SER A 565 -14.86 -20.19 14.06
N CYS A 566 -15.22 -20.86 15.10
CA CYS A 566 -15.08 -22.32 15.15
C CYS A 566 -16.36 -22.98 14.63
N PRO A 567 -16.22 -23.94 13.72
CA PRO A 567 -14.95 -24.47 13.17
C PRO A 567 -14.34 -23.54 12.10
N SER A 568 -13.03 -23.33 12.14
CA SER A 568 -12.28 -22.62 11.10
C SER A 568 -11.69 -23.60 10.08
N SER A 569 -11.61 -23.18 8.82
CA SER A 569 -10.92 -23.93 7.76
C SER A 569 -9.41 -23.69 7.76
N ASP A 570 -8.91 -22.63 8.43
CA ASP A 570 -7.47 -22.40 8.63
C ASP A 570 -6.93 -23.37 9.68
N PRO A 571 -5.86 -24.14 9.36
CA PRO A 571 -5.32 -25.13 10.30
C PRO A 571 -4.85 -24.55 11.63
N GLY A 572 -4.30 -23.32 11.63
CA GLY A 572 -3.83 -22.67 12.84
C GLY A 572 -4.97 -22.16 13.70
N GLU A 573 -5.96 -21.53 13.10
CA GLU A 573 -7.18 -21.12 13.80
C GLU A 573 -7.97 -22.31 14.32
N ALA A 574 -8.08 -23.38 13.52
CA ALA A 574 -8.71 -24.64 13.94
C ALA A 574 -8.02 -25.22 15.19
N LEU A 575 -6.69 -25.13 15.26
CA LEU A 575 -5.92 -25.51 16.43
C LEU A 575 -6.30 -24.66 17.66
N LEU A 576 -6.36 -23.35 17.51
CA LEU A 576 -6.77 -22.46 18.60
C LEU A 576 -8.21 -22.76 19.06
N CYS A 577 -9.12 -23.07 18.12
CA CYS A 577 -10.48 -23.50 18.42
C CYS A 577 -10.49 -24.80 19.23
N ARG A 578 -9.72 -25.79 18.82
CA ARG A 578 -9.61 -27.07 19.55
C ARG A 578 -9.14 -26.87 20.97
N VAL A 579 -8.12 -26.02 21.19
CA VAL A 579 -7.61 -25.71 22.55
C VAL A 579 -8.65 -24.93 23.35
N ARG A 580 -9.29 -23.92 22.74
CA ARG A 580 -10.29 -23.09 23.42
C ARG A 580 -11.49 -23.92 23.93
N ASP A 581 -11.99 -24.79 23.09
CA ASP A 581 -13.24 -25.52 23.32
C ASP A 581 -13.01 -26.90 23.96
N ALA A 582 -11.75 -27.30 24.21
CA ALA A 582 -11.42 -28.59 24.77
C ALA A 582 -11.99 -28.76 26.19
N PRO A 583 -12.77 -29.78 26.44
CA PRO A 583 -13.26 -30.08 27.79
C PRO A 583 -12.14 -30.65 28.67
N ASP A 584 -11.18 -31.34 28.08
CA ASP A 584 -9.99 -31.90 28.72
C ASP A 584 -8.73 -31.26 28.12
N LEU A 585 -8.16 -30.36 28.89
CA LEU A 585 -6.95 -29.62 28.50
C LEU A 585 -5.73 -30.51 28.40
N GLU A 586 -5.56 -31.46 29.28
CA GLU A 586 -4.39 -32.34 29.26
C GLU A 586 -4.40 -33.28 28.06
N ALA A 587 -5.57 -33.76 27.69
CA ALA A 587 -5.72 -34.62 26.50
C ALA A 587 -5.42 -33.85 25.21
N ILE A 588 -5.96 -32.65 25.00
CA ILE A 588 -5.71 -31.86 23.77
C ILE A 588 -4.25 -31.47 23.65
N TRP A 589 -3.59 -31.12 24.75
CA TRP A 589 -2.17 -30.77 24.71
C TRP A 589 -1.27 -31.96 24.41
N ARG A 590 -1.61 -33.18 24.87
CA ARG A 590 -0.92 -34.42 24.44
C ARG A 590 -1.06 -34.71 22.95
N GLU A 591 -2.23 -34.42 22.37
CA GLU A 591 -2.38 -34.51 20.92
C GLU A 591 -1.50 -33.51 20.17
N LEU A 592 -1.44 -32.26 20.63
CA LEU A 592 -0.66 -31.18 20.02
C LEU A 592 0.86 -31.37 20.13
N GLU A 593 1.33 -32.20 21.06
CA GLU A 593 2.76 -32.56 21.15
C GLU A 593 3.27 -33.24 19.86
N ALA A 594 2.42 -33.99 19.17
CA ALA A 594 2.75 -34.60 17.88
C ALA A 594 2.95 -33.54 16.78
N ASP A 595 2.29 -32.39 16.89
CA ASP A 595 2.36 -31.29 15.91
C ASP A 595 3.50 -30.29 16.20
N LEU A 596 4.21 -30.42 17.31
CA LEU A 596 5.34 -29.57 17.67
C LEU A 596 6.46 -29.58 16.63
N ALA A 597 6.61 -30.68 15.90
CA ALA A 597 7.56 -30.81 14.80
C ALA A 597 7.12 -30.11 13.51
N ASN A 598 5.86 -29.74 13.39
CA ASN A 598 5.31 -29.04 12.22
C ASN A 598 5.58 -27.54 12.32
N ASP A 599 6.47 -27.01 11.48
CA ASP A 599 6.86 -25.59 11.49
C ASP A 599 5.67 -24.65 11.23
N ALA A 600 4.68 -25.07 10.44
CA ALA A 600 3.49 -24.26 10.17
C ALA A 600 2.58 -24.12 11.39
N LEU A 601 2.55 -25.11 12.28
CA LEU A 601 1.71 -25.12 13.47
C LEU A 601 2.44 -24.67 14.75
N ALA A 602 3.77 -24.77 14.78
CA ALA A 602 4.56 -24.47 15.98
C ALA A 602 4.32 -23.05 16.54
N GLY A 603 4.12 -22.06 15.65
CA GLY A 603 3.79 -20.70 16.06
C GLY A 603 2.40 -20.60 16.71
N TRP A 604 1.42 -21.31 16.17
CA TRP A 604 0.05 -21.36 16.71
C TRP A 604 -0.01 -22.11 18.04
N ILE A 605 0.78 -23.17 18.19
CA ILE A 605 0.94 -23.90 19.45
C ILE A 605 1.54 -22.97 20.53
N ALA A 606 2.52 -22.13 20.16
CA ALA A 606 3.08 -21.14 21.08
C ALA A 606 2.04 -20.09 21.52
N ILE A 607 1.18 -19.64 20.62
CA ILE A 607 0.07 -18.72 20.93
C ILE A 607 -0.93 -19.40 21.87
N ALA A 608 -1.34 -20.65 21.55
CA ALA A 608 -2.24 -21.43 22.39
C ALA A 608 -1.68 -21.62 23.81
N LEU A 609 -0.39 -21.89 23.95
CA LEU A 609 0.31 -22.02 25.22
C LEU A 609 0.20 -20.75 26.08
N GLY A 610 0.24 -19.57 25.47
CA GLY A 610 0.10 -18.29 26.16
C GLY A 610 -1.33 -17.94 26.55
N THR A 611 -2.33 -18.51 25.87
CA THR A 611 -3.75 -18.18 26.07
C THR A 611 -4.47 -19.16 27.00
N ARG A 612 -4.19 -20.45 26.87
CA ARG A 612 -4.81 -21.51 27.67
C ARG A 612 -3.81 -22.65 27.94
N PRO A 613 -2.82 -22.45 28.84
CA PRO A 613 -1.73 -23.40 29.05
C PRO A 613 -2.23 -24.70 29.68
N PRO A 614 -1.52 -25.83 29.41
CA PRO A 614 -1.71 -27.07 30.14
C PRO A 614 -1.17 -26.95 31.57
N PRO A 615 -1.23 -28.03 32.40
CA PRO A 615 -0.52 -28.08 33.68
C PRO A 615 0.95 -27.69 33.55
N ALA A 616 1.52 -27.06 34.57
CA ALA A 616 2.83 -26.40 34.52
C ALA A 616 3.97 -27.30 33.99
N ALA A 617 4.02 -28.58 34.42
CA ALA A 617 5.05 -29.50 33.94
C ALA A 617 5.00 -29.73 32.41
N GLN A 618 3.80 -29.94 31.88
CA GLN A 618 3.59 -30.13 30.44
C GLN A 618 3.83 -28.81 29.69
N ALA A 619 3.45 -27.67 30.25
CA ALA A 619 3.73 -26.37 29.65
C ALA A 619 5.25 -26.10 29.51
N GLU A 620 6.05 -26.51 30.51
CA GLU A 620 7.50 -26.42 30.45
C GLU A 620 8.10 -27.29 29.34
N GLU A 621 7.60 -28.52 29.16
CA GLU A 621 8.07 -29.44 28.12
C GLU A 621 7.76 -28.88 26.72
N ILE A 622 6.53 -28.40 26.50
CA ILE A 622 6.10 -27.80 25.24
C ILE A 622 6.92 -26.54 24.96
N ALA A 623 7.08 -25.65 25.93
CA ALA A 623 7.86 -24.44 25.78
C ALA A 623 9.34 -24.75 25.47
N ALA A 624 9.90 -25.79 26.07
CA ALA A 624 11.26 -26.25 25.79
C ALA A 624 11.40 -26.79 24.36
N ALA A 625 10.43 -27.58 23.90
CA ALA A 625 10.40 -28.10 22.53
C ALA A 625 10.29 -26.97 21.48
N LEU A 626 9.43 -25.99 21.72
CA LEU A 626 9.30 -24.80 20.87
C LEU A 626 10.55 -23.92 20.90
N ALA A 627 11.21 -23.79 22.04
CA ALA A 627 12.47 -23.05 22.19
C ALA A 627 13.66 -23.72 21.47
N ALA A 628 13.56 -25.01 21.18
CA ALA A 628 14.56 -25.76 20.42
C ALA A 628 14.40 -25.64 18.88
N ARG A 629 13.30 -25.04 18.40
CA ARG A 629 13.03 -24.86 16.96
C ARG A 629 14.02 -23.89 16.32
N GLU A 630 14.30 -24.07 15.04
CA GLU A 630 15.17 -23.16 14.28
C GLU A 630 14.53 -21.78 14.11
N SER A 631 13.20 -21.73 13.93
CA SER A 631 12.47 -20.49 13.74
C SER A 631 12.62 -19.54 14.94
N CYS A 632 13.25 -18.41 14.69
CA CYS A 632 13.41 -17.32 15.65
C CYS A 632 12.06 -16.82 16.21
N ASN A 633 11.04 -16.75 15.34
CA ASN A 633 9.70 -16.30 15.72
C ASN A 633 9.03 -17.27 16.69
N VAL A 634 9.09 -18.56 16.38
CA VAL A 634 8.53 -19.61 17.26
C VAL A 634 9.19 -19.58 18.64
N ARG A 635 10.51 -19.44 18.68
CA ARG A 635 11.27 -19.34 19.94
C ARG A 635 10.89 -18.09 20.75
N ALA A 636 10.69 -16.95 20.08
CA ALA A 636 10.27 -15.71 20.72
C ALA A 636 8.84 -15.82 21.28
N LEU A 637 7.91 -16.39 20.53
CA LEU A 637 6.54 -16.65 20.96
C LEU A 637 6.48 -17.60 22.16
N ALA A 638 7.23 -18.69 22.10
CA ALA A 638 7.32 -19.65 23.20
C ALA A 638 7.83 -19.00 24.50
N LEU A 639 8.88 -18.17 24.40
CA LEU A 639 9.44 -17.47 25.56
C LEU A 639 8.47 -16.42 26.15
N ARG A 640 7.64 -15.81 25.33
CA ARG A 640 6.59 -14.89 25.77
C ARG A 640 5.43 -15.63 26.46
N ALA A 641 5.02 -16.73 25.85
CA ALA A 641 3.94 -17.56 26.36
C ALA A 641 4.28 -18.20 27.72
N TRP A 642 5.48 -18.74 27.82
CA TRP A 642 5.97 -19.45 29.01
C TRP A 642 7.41 -19.03 29.35
N PRO A 643 7.61 -17.89 30.04
CA PRO A 643 8.93 -17.38 30.35
C PRO A 643 9.65 -18.25 31.39
N THR A 644 10.87 -18.66 31.08
CA THR A 644 11.79 -19.29 32.00
C THR A 644 13.14 -18.58 32.02
N LEU A 645 13.82 -18.53 33.16
CA LEU A 645 15.14 -17.89 33.27
C LEU A 645 16.16 -18.52 32.29
N ARG A 646 16.13 -19.84 32.14
CA ARG A 646 17.00 -20.56 31.21
C ARG A 646 16.79 -20.12 29.76
N ALA A 647 15.54 -20.05 29.31
CA ALA A 647 15.20 -19.62 27.96
C ALA A 647 15.50 -18.12 27.76
N ALA A 648 15.24 -17.29 28.78
CA ALA A 648 15.58 -15.88 28.75
C ALA A 648 17.09 -15.63 28.63
N HIS A 649 17.92 -16.36 29.39
CA HIS A 649 19.37 -16.29 29.26
C HIS A 649 19.88 -16.76 27.89
N ALA A 650 19.28 -17.78 27.29
CA ALA A 650 19.62 -18.21 25.93
C ALA A 650 19.14 -17.18 24.90
N GLY A 651 17.95 -16.64 25.07
CA GLY A 651 17.35 -15.67 24.19
C GLY A 651 18.12 -14.36 24.11
N ILE A 652 18.59 -13.83 25.25
CA ILE A 652 19.30 -12.55 25.29
C ILE A 652 20.65 -12.58 24.56
N ARG A 653 21.26 -13.76 24.43
CA ARG A 653 22.52 -13.98 23.71
C ARG A 653 22.32 -14.38 22.26
N SER A 654 21.09 -14.53 21.80
CA SER A 654 20.76 -14.89 20.42
C SER A 654 21.11 -13.76 19.45
N SER A 655 21.48 -14.11 18.24
CA SER A 655 21.57 -13.16 17.13
C SER A 655 20.19 -12.72 16.63
N CYS A 656 19.13 -13.38 17.06
CA CYS A 656 17.76 -13.08 16.70
C CYS A 656 17.19 -11.97 17.56
N PHE A 657 16.93 -10.82 16.96
CA PHE A 657 16.38 -9.65 17.61
C PHE A 657 15.06 -9.90 18.36
N ARG A 658 14.10 -10.62 17.73
CA ARG A 658 12.80 -10.92 18.34
C ARG A 658 12.95 -11.77 19.62
N LEU A 659 13.87 -12.70 19.59
CA LEU A 659 14.14 -13.55 20.75
C LEU A 659 14.85 -12.76 21.84
N GLN A 660 15.72 -11.82 21.51
CA GLN A 660 16.33 -10.90 22.47
C GLN A 660 15.28 -10.01 23.15
N ALA A 661 14.33 -9.44 22.38
CA ALA A 661 13.23 -8.62 22.90
C ALA A 661 12.31 -9.45 23.82
N ALA A 662 11.93 -10.66 23.40
CA ALA A 662 11.15 -11.59 24.24
C ALA A 662 11.88 -11.96 25.53
N ALA A 663 13.21 -12.14 25.47
CA ALA A 663 14.02 -12.45 26.65
C ALA A 663 14.03 -11.34 27.68
N ARG A 664 14.05 -10.08 27.25
CA ARG A 664 13.96 -8.92 28.18
C ARG A 664 12.61 -8.87 28.87
N THR A 665 11.53 -9.03 28.13
CA THR A 665 10.19 -9.10 28.69
C THR A 665 10.10 -10.27 29.69
N ALA A 666 10.72 -11.40 29.38
CA ALA A 666 10.77 -12.56 30.27
C ALA A 666 11.55 -12.25 31.58
N PHE A 667 12.72 -11.59 31.50
CA PHE A 667 13.45 -11.16 32.71
C PHE A 667 12.59 -10.24 33.58
N ALA A 668 11.92 -9.25 33.00
CA ALA A 668 11.04 -8.35 33.73
C ALA A 668 9.87 -9.08 34.42
N ARG A 669 9.21 -10.01 33.70
CA ARG A 669 8.12 -10.83 34.25
C ARG A 669 8.56 -11.77 35.36
N LEU A 670 9.79 -12.24 35.31
CA LEU A 670 10.37 -13.15 36.32
C LEU A 670 11.04 -12.39 37.49
N GLY A 671 11.00 -11.05 37.47
CA GLY A 671 11.65 -10.22 38.50
C GLY A 671 13.18 -10.38 38.55
N ALA A 672 13.79 -10.76 37.44
CA ALA A 672 15.22 -11.03 37.30
C ALA A 672 15.93 -9.93 36.50
N THR A 673 17.23 -9.76 36.79
CA THR A 673 18.06 -8.78 36.04
C THR A 673 18.78 -9.50 34.90
N PRO A 674 18.77 -8.94 33.68
CA PRO A 674 19.56 -9.50 32.56
C PRO A 674 21.05 -9.45 32.87
N PRO A 675 21.87 -10.39 32.31
CA PRO A 675 23.31 -10.40 32.53
C PRO A 675 23.96 -9.06 32.10
N PRO A 676 24.90 -8.51 32.87
CA PRO A 676 25.55 -7.24 32.56
C PRO A 676 26.38 -7.26 31.27
N ASP A 677 26.89 -8.41 30.89
CA ASP A 677 27.72 -8.62 29.68
C ASP A 677 26.95 -9.03 28.44
N ALA A 678 25.63 -9.13 28.51
CA ALA A 678 24.90 -9.14 27.28
C ALA A 678 25.24 -7.80 26.60
N ALA A 679 26.19 -7.81 25.67
CA ALA A 679 26.48 -6.69 24.78
C ALA A 679 25.22 -6.42 23.95
N LEU A 680 24.23 -5.92 24.64
CA LEU A 680 23.01 -5.45 24.06
C LEU A 680 23.43 -4.25 23.22
N PRO A 681 23.18 -4.25 21.92
CA PRO A 681 23.26 -3.03 21.16
C PRO A 681 22.60 -1.93 21.99
N SER A 682 23.24 -0.77 22.06
CA SER A 682 22.81 0.34 22.95
C SER A 682 21.34 0.71 22.80
N PHE A 683 20.77 0.44 21.63
CA PHE A 683 19.37 0.69 21.34
C PHE A 683 18.38 -0.25 22.08
N LEU A 684 18.75 -1.51 22.29
CA LEU A 684 17.91 -2.40 23.08
C LEU A 684 17.83 -1.96 24.56
N ARG A 685 18.72 -1.11 25.03
CA ARG A 685 18.68 -0.52 26.38
C ARG A 685 17.71 0.66 26.48
N SER A 686 17.39 1.29 25.37
CA SER A 686 16.52 2.48 25.30
C SER A 686 15.09 2.19 24.86
N LEU A 687 14.80 0.97 24.37
CA LEU A 687 13.44 0.58 24.08
C LEU A 687 12.62 0.49 25.37
N PRO A 688 11.46 1.15 25.46
CA PRO A 688 10.52 0.90 26.53
C PRO A 688 10.12 -0.58 26.52
N PRO A 689 9.71 -1.17 27.67
CA PRO A 689 9.36 -2.59 27.78
C PRO A 689 8.11 -2.98 27.00
N GLN A 690 7.77 -2.27 25.96
CA GLN A 690 6.57 -2.46 25.16
C GLN A 690 6.89 -3.09 23.81
N ASP A 691 6.24 -4.19 23.58
CA ASP A 691 5.53 -4.67 22.38
C ASP A 691 6.14 -4.39 20.99
N ASP A 692 7.43 -4.12 20.89
CA ASP A 692 8.11 -3.99 19.60
C ASP A 692 8.37 -5.36 19.02
N THR A 693 7.35 -5.85 18.42
CA THR A 693 7.33 -7.10 17.73
C THR A 693 7.28 -6.87 16.24
N PHE A 694 8.42 -6.88 15.63
CA PHE A 694 8.63 -7.38 14.27
C PHE A 694 9.82 -8.30 14.19
#